data_980280a4f41357c1169cdb3550af0c4d
#
_entry.id   980280a4f41357c1169cdb3550af0c4d
#
_cell.length_a   1.000
_cell.length_b   1.000
_cell.length_c   1.000
_cell.angle_alpha   90.00
_cell.angle_beta   90.00
_cell.angle_gamma   90.00
#
_symmetry.space_group_name_H-M   'P 1'
#
loop_
_entity.id
_entity.type
_entity.pdbx_description
1 polymer ?
#
loop_
_entity_poly.entity_id
_entity_poly.type
_entity_poly.pdbx_seq_one_letter_code
_entity_poly.pdbx_strand_id
1 'polypeptide(L)'
;MLEHYLESGEVEEADIVKMVAQRKVFPCYFGSALKEEGVDKFLKGVETYTAERKYGDKFAARVFKIARDAQGNRLTYLKVTGGVLKVKMLLKGENRNAEETEIWEEKVDQIRIYSGARYEMVKEAKAGMVCAVTGLDHTFAGEGLGLEEESTIPLLEPVLSYKIELPPECDAHQMLRKLRQLEEEEPQLHIVWEEQSSEIHAKLMGDVQIEILQSLIRERFGVDVSFGEGSIVYKETIAGPVEGIGHFEPLRHYAEVHLLLEPLERGSGVQFDTDCSEDLLDRNWQRLILTHLEEKEHIGVLTGSAITDIKITLIAGRAHQKHTEGGDFRQATYRAIRQGLKSAESVLLEPVYAFTLEVPQEMVGRAMTDLKQRAGKFDSPEFGTGNGMDYAVLQGTVPVATMQDYSSEVHAYTRGLGHLTLELSGYDVCHNSEEVITGIGYDSEADTANPTGSVFCAHGAGFIVPWDQVDDYMHLPQQFVPEEETQTPADGRSYETNGQSFGPVHRQQSSGKTGWELDQELQQIYAREFGMSREDMEDQERRKWLKKKSDAPKPNVVKYDKKGNPIYPAKEPQEEYLIVDGYNIIFAWKDLNELSRVNIDSARDKLLDILSNYQGYKNCPVLVVFDAYKRKEHPGAKSKYHNLDVVYTKTDETADAFIERTVHELSLIHISEPTRLGM
;
A
#
# COMPACT_ATOMS: atom_id res chain seq x y z
N MET A 1 11.36 -21.01 -49.52
CA MET A 1 12.70 -21.17 -48.93
C MET A 1 13.30 -22.56 -49.23
N LEU A 2 12.72 -23.67 -48.76
CA LEU A 2 13.32 -25.02 -48.99
C LEU A 2 13.41 -25.37 -50.46
N GLU A 3 12.37 -25.09 -51.25
CA GLU A 3 12.35 -25.31 -52.71
C GLU A 3 13.41 -24.44 -53.41
N HIS A 4 13.50 -23.17 -53.03
CA HIS A 4 14.52 -22.24 -53.62
C HIS A 4 15.95 -22.65 -53.24
N TYR A 5 16.16 -23.12 -51.99
CA TYR A 5 17.46 -23.61 -51.56
C TYR A 5 17.85 -24.93 -52.30
N LEU A 6 16.88 -25.78 -52.56
CA LEU A 6 17.10 -27.03 -53.31
C LEU A 6 17.45 -26.79 -54.80
N GLU A 7 16.95 -25.66 -55.35
CA GLU A 7 17.22 -25.24 -56.76
C GLU A 7 18.51 -24.46 -56.92
N SER A 8 18.77 -23.49 -55.98
CA SER A 8 19.88 -22.53 -56.13
C SER A 8 21.08 -22.82 -55.21
N GLY A 9 20.89 -23.64 -54.15
CA GLY A 9 21.90 -23.83 -53.13
C GLY A 9 22.13 -22.63 -52.18
N GLU A 10 21.37 -21.55 -52.36
CA GLU A 10 21.49 -20.32 -51.56
C GLU A 10 20.17 -19.95 -50.87
N VAL A 11 20.27 -19.35 -49.69
CA VAL A 11 19.11 -18.82 -48.95
C VAL A 11 19.06 -17.31 -49.17
N GLU A 12 17.90 -16.79 -49.57
CA GLU A 12 17.72 -15.35 -49.73
C GLU A 12 17.81 -14.64 -48.40
N GLU A 13 18.45 -13.47 -48.35
CA GLU A 13 18.62 -12.64 -47.16
C GLU A 13 17.26 -12.29 -46.53
N ALA A 14 16.22 -12.06 -47.34
CA ALA A 14 14.86 -11.81 -46.86
C ALA A 14 14.24 -13.00 -46.08
N ASP A 15 14.59 -14.23 -46.45
CA ASP A 15 14.14 -15.44 -45.73
C ASP A 15 14.92 -15.60 -44.42
N ILE A 16 16.21 -15.25 -44.42
CA ILE A 16 17.02 -15.24 -43.18
C ILE A 16 16.44 -14.22 -42.19
N VAL A 17 16.14 -12.99 -42.63
CA VAL A 17 15.50 -11.95 -41.80
C VAL A 17 14.20 -12.45 -41.17
N LYS A 18 13.33 -13.12 -41.96
CA LYS A 18 12.08 -13.74 -41.40
C LYS A 18 12.35 -14.82 -40.39
N MET A 19 13.34 -15.67 -40.60
CA MET A 19 13.71 -16.74 -39.69
C MET A 19 14.31 -16.20 -38.39
N VAL A 20 15.10 -15.15 -38.46
CA VAL A 20 15.62 -14.42 -37.29
C VAL A 20 14.47 -13.79 -36.51
N ALA A 21 13.54 -13.12 -37.20
CA ALA A 21 12.33 -12.53 -36.56
C ALA A 21 11.44 -13.59 -35.90
N GLN A 22 11.39 -14.82 -36.43
CA GLN A 22 10.68 -15.98 -35.87
C GLN A 22 11.48 -16.74 -34.80
N ARG A 23 12.68 -16.29 -34.46
CA ARG A 23 13.61 -16.96 -33.53
C ARG A 23 13.98 -18.39 -33.92
N LYS A 24 14.02 -18.69 -35.23
CA LYS A 24 14.42 -20.00 -35.77
C LYS A 24 15.90 -20.07 -36.13
N VAL A 25 16.51 -18.90 -36.33
CA VAL A 25 17.93 -18.73 -36.64
C VAL A 25 18.48 -17.59 -35.83
N PHE A 26 19.69 -17.77 -35.32
CA PHE A 26 20.41 -16.76 -34.54
C PHE A 26 21.72 -16.43 -35.23
N PRO A 27 21.91 -15.20 -35.76
CA PRO A 27 23.16 -14.77 -36.39
C PRO A 27 24.25 -14.66 -35.31
N CYS A 28 25.38 -15.30 -35.53
CA CYS A 28 26.56 -15.23 -34.66
C CYS A 28 27.69 -14.45 -35.30
N TYR A 29 28.32 -13.55 -34.55
CA TYR A 29 29.44 -12.73 -34.96
C TYR A 29 30.65 -12.96 -34.06
N PHE A 30 31.81 -13.12 -34.68
CA PHE A 30 33.07 -13.22 -33.98
C PHE A 30 33.82 -11.89 -34.08
N GLY A 31 34.29 -11.37 -32.97
CA GLY A 31 35.00 -10.11 -32.94
C GLY A 31 35.69 -9.87 -31.60
N SER A 32 36.46 -8.78 -31.54
CA SER A 32 37.07 -8.28 -30.31
C SER A 32 36.65 -6.82 -30.09
N ALA A 33 35.82 -6.59 -29.08
CA ALA A 33 35.39 -5.22 -28.73
C ALA A 33 36.59 -4.32 -28.36
N LEU A 34 37.57 -4.89 -27.64
CA LEU A 34 38.78 -4.16 -27.20
C LEU A 34 39.63 -3.70 -28.40
N LYS A 35 39.68 -4.51 -29.47
CA LYS A 35 40.45 -4.20 -30.70
C LYS A 35 39.62 -3.60 -31.81
N GLU A 36 38.33 -3.43 -31.56
CA GLU A 36 37.32 -2.98 -32.55
C GLU A 36 37.24 -3.88 -33.81
N GLU A 37 37.74 -5.11 -33.73
CA GLU A 37 37.67 -6.07 -34.83
C GLU A 37 36.27 -6.70 -34.91
N GLY A 38 35.64 -6.70 -36.08
CA GLY A 38 34.33 -7.31 -36.31
C GLY A 38 33.13 -6.47 -35.85
N VAL A 39 33.31 -5.37 -35.18
CA VAL A 39 32.23 -4.49 -34.69
C VAL A 39 31.36 -3.95 -35.81
N ASP A 40 31.97 -3.51 -36.94
CA ASP A 40 31.23 -3.03 -38.10
C ASP A 40 30.33 -4.11 -38.71
N LYS A 41 30.81 -5.37 -38.75
CA LYS A 41 30.01 -6.49 -39.24
C LYS A 41 28.82 -6.79 -38.35
N PHE A 42 29.04 -6.71 -37.02
CA PHE A 42 27.97 -6.88 -36.03
C PHE A 42 26.92 -5.78 -36.15
N LEU A 43 27.33 -4.50 -36.22
CA LEU A 43 26.41 -3.37 -36.37
C LEU A 43 25.58 -3.46 -37.65
N LYS A 44 26.24 -3.84 -38.77
CA LYS A 44 25.54 -4.10 -40.04
C LYS A 44 24.53 -5.24 -39.93
N GLY A 45 24.88 -6.29 -39.19
CA GLY A 45 23.94 -7.40 -38.89
C GLY A 45 22.75 -6.96 -38.07
N VAL A 46 22.96 -6.11 -37.06
CA VAL A 46 21.85 -5.51 -36.27
C VAL A 46 20.91 -4.72 -37.20
N GLU A 47 21.46 -3.88 -38.08
CA GLU A 47 20.69 -3.10 -39.06
C GLU A 47 19.91 -4.01 -40.02
N THR A 48 20.53 -5.08 -40.54
CA THR A 48 19.94 -5.99 -41.54
C THR A 48 18.85 -6.89 -40.94
N TYR A 49 19.08 -7.45 -39.71
CA TYR A 49 18.22 -8.50 -39.14
C TYR A 49 17.22 -8.01 -38.11
N THR A 50 17.25 -6.71 -37.74
CA THR A 50 16.26 -6.13 -36.84
C THR A 50 15.07 -5.59 -37.62
N ALA A 51 13.88 -6.12 -37.32
CA ALA A 51 12.65 -5.63 -37.96
C ALA A 51 12.26 -4.26 -37.42
N GLU A 52 11.95 -3.32 -38.31
CA GLU A 52 11.40 -2.02 -37.91
C GLU A 52 9.99 -2.18 -37.37
N ARG A 53 9.78 -1.71 -36.15
CA ARG A 53 8.46 -1.75 -35.49
C ARG A 53 7.55 -0.69 -36.08
N LYS A 54 6.34 -1.07 -36.46
CA LYS A 54 5.28 -0.14 -36.84
C LYS A 54 4.54 0.32 -35.60
N TYR A 55 4.42 1.61 -35.40
CA TYR A 55 3.75 2.25 -34.28
C TYR A 55 2.44 2.88 -34.77
N GLY A 56 1.46 2.96 -33.84
CA GLY A 56 0.18 3.62 -34.10
C GLY A 56 0.32 5.16 -34.14
N ASP A 57 -0.69 5.83 -34.71
CA ASP A 57 -0.69 7.30 -34.84
C ASP A 57 -1.12 8.04 -33.57
N LYS A 58 -1.82 7.37 -32.67
CA LYS A 58 -2.26 7.96 -31.41
C LYS A 58 -1.16 7.86 -30.35
N PHE A 59 -1.11 8.87 -29.48
CA PHE A 59 -0.10 8.91 -28.41
C PHE A 59 -0.23 7.71 -27.47
N ALA A 60 0.89 7.06 -27.27
CA ALA A 60 1.11 6.02 -26.28
C ALA A 60 2.57 6.06 -25.82
N ALA A 61 2.83 5.87 -24.56
CA ALA A 61 4.18 5.79 -24.01
C ALA A 61 4.20 4.90 -22.77
N ARG A 62 5.34 4.26 -22.51
CA ARG A 62 5.57 3.47 -21.30
C ARG A 62 6.69 4.07 -20.50
N VAL A 63 6.40 4.35 -19.23
CA VAL A 63 7.41 4.76 -18.25
C VAL A 63 8.17 3.51 -17.81
N PHE A 64 9.51 3.56 -17.85
CA PHE A 64 10.32 2.40 -17.44
C PHE A 64 11.32 2.72 -16.34
N LYS A 65 11.55 4.00 -16.04
CA LYS A 65 12.46 4.41 -14.99
C LYS A 65 12.10 5.81 -14.47
N ILE A 66 12.21 5.99 -13.17
CA ILE A 66 12.27 7.31 -12.52
C ILE A 66 13.70 7.55 -12.07
N ALA A 67 14.18 8.77 -12.18
CA ALA A 67 15.51 9.18 -11.70
C ALA A 67 15.50 10.67 -11.33
N ARG A 68 16.59 11.16 -10.77
CA ARG A 68 16.80 12.59 -10.50
C ARG A 68 18.08 13.06 -11.15
N ASP A 69 18.07 14.29 -11.67
CA ASP A 69 19.27 14.91 -12.23
C ASP A 69 20.20 15.44 -11.10
N ALA A 70 21.37 15.94 -11.47
CA ALA A 70 22.35 16.48 -10.51
C ALA A 70 21.83 17.67 -9.68
N GLN A 71 20.74 18.32 -10.12
CA GLN A 71 20.06 19.40 -9.42
C GLN A 71 18.90 18.89 -8.55
N GLY A 72 18.63 17.57 -8.53
CA GLY A 72 17.54 16.95 -7.78
C GLY A 72 16.18 17.00 -8.50
N ASN A 73 16.11 17.50 -9.75
CA ASN A 73 14.85 17.50 -10.50
C ASN A 73 14.46 16.07 -10.89
N ARG A 74 13.19 15.76 -10.76
CA ARG A 74 12.63 14.46 -11.13
C ARG A 74 12.62 14.27 -12.63
N LEU A 75 13.07 13.12 -13.10
CA LEU A 75 13.12 12.69 -14.49
C LEU A 75 12.29 11.44 -14.67
N THR A 76 11.29 11.50 -15.52
CA THR A 76 10.52 10.35 -15.96
C THR A 76 11.06 9.84 -17.28
N TYR A 77 11.72 8.68 -17.25
CA TYR A 77 12.22 8.03 -18.46
C TYR A 77 11.11 7.19 -19.08
N LEU A 78 10.82 7.44 -20.33
CA LEU A 78 9.77 6.75 -21.06
C LEU A 78 10.18 6.42 -22.50
N LYS A 79 9.54 5.37 -23.02
CA LYS A 79 9.58 5.03 -24.44
C LYS A 79 8.25 5.40 -25.07
N VAL A 80 8.29 6.22 -26.12
CA VAL A 80 7.08 6.54 -26.89
C VAL A 80 6.73 5.32 -27.76
N THR A 81 5.57 4.71 -27.53
CA THR A 81 5.09 3.51 -28.21
C THR A 81 4.01 3.80 -29.24
N GLY A 82 3.58 5.06 -29.37
CA GLY A 82 2.63 5.51 -30.37
C GLY A 82 2.61 7.03 -30.51
N GLY A 83 2.29 7.52 -31.68
CA GLY A 83 2.13 8.95 -31.97
C GLY A 83 3.38 9.81 -31.69
N VAL A 84 3.16 10.96 -31.08
CA VAL A 84 4.21 11.95 -30.81
C VAL A 84 3.98 12.59 -29.44
N LEU A 85 4.99 12.58 -28.59
CA LEU A 85 5.03 13.35 -27.35
C LEU A 85 5.54 14.76 -27.63
N LYS A 86 4.89 15.79 -27.11
CA LYS A 86 5.26 17.19 -27.29
C LYS A 86 5.47 17.91 -25.97
N VAL A 87 6.37 18.88 -25.97
CA VAL A 87 6.53 19.82 -24.85
C VAL A 87 5.20 20.56 -24.60
N LYS A 88 4.82 20.74 -23.33
CA LYS A 88 3.53 21.28 -22.86
C LYS A 88 2.31 20.41 -23.14
N MET A 89 2.48 19.19 -23.61
CA MET A 89 1.40 18.21 -23.69
C MET A 89 0.89 17.87 -22.29
N LEU A 90 -0.42 17.85 -22.12
CA LEU A 90 -1.07 17.42 -20.88
C LEU A 90 -1.19 15.91 -20.88
N LEU A 91 -0.64 15.28 -19.88
CA LEU A 91 -0.75 13.84 -19.63
C LEU A 91 -1.62 13.59 -18.42
N LYS A 92 -2.24 12.44 -18.36
CA LYS A 92 -3.12 11.99 -17.29
C LYS A 92 -2.77 10.55 -16.91
N GLY A 93 -2.89 10.24 -15.66
CA GLY A 93 -2.72 8.90 -15.11
C GLY A 93 -3.45 8.77 -13.78
N GLU A 94 -3.35 7.61 -13.15
CA GLU A 94 -3.97 7.33 -11.86
C GLU A 94 -2.91 7.41 -10.77
N ASN A 95 -3.27 8.02 -9.63
CA ASN A 95 -2.38 8.15 -8.49
C ASN A 95 -2.53 6.91 -7.59
N ARG A 96 -1.51 6.04 -7.55
CA ARG A 96 -1.51 4.84 -6.71
C ARG A 96 -1.38 5.10 -5.21
N ASN A 97 -0.90 6.29 -4.82
CA ASN A 97 -0.64 6.63 -3.42
C ASN A 97 -1.81 7.37 -2.76
N ALA A 98 -2.92 7.59 -3.46
CA ALA A 98 -4.09 8.23 -2.92
C ALA A 98 -5.08 7.17 -2.40
N GLU A 99 -5.68 7.42 -1.23
CA GLU A 99 -6.73 6.59 -0.64
C GLU A 99 -8.01 6.51 -1.50
N GLU A 100 -8.17 7.42 -2.45
CA GLU A 100 -9.19 7.43 -3.51
C GLU A 100 -8.49 7.48 -4.86
N THR A 101 -9.10 6.92 -5.92
CA THR A 101 -8.57 6.95 -7.29
C THR A 101 -8.49 8.40 -7.80
N GLU A 102 -7.46 9.11 -7.41
CA GLU A 102 -7.20 10.46 -7.90
C GLU A 102 -6.52 10.41 -9.25
N ILE A 103 -7.15 11.02 -10.24
CA ILE A 103 -6.57 11.19 -11.58
C ILE A 103 -5.66 12.42 -11.53
N TRP A 104 -4.36 12.22 -11.79
CA TRP A 104 -3.43 13.33 -11.95
C TRP A 104 -3.44 13.86 -13.40
N GLU A 105 -3.27 15.17 -13.55
CA GLU A 105 -3.08 15.85 -14.84
C GLU A 105 -1.84 16.75 -14.79
N GLU A 106 -0.82 16.40 -15.54
CA GLU A 106 0.46 17.12 -15.51
C GLU A 106 0.95 17.47 -16.91
N LYS A 107 1.77 18.51 -17.02
CA LYS A 107 2.32 18.99 -18.29
C LYS A 107 3.78 18.64 -18.42
N VAL A 108 4.13 18.10 -19.57
CA VAL A 108 5.52 17.88 -19.97
C VAL A 108 6.24 19.23 -20.10
N ASP A 109 7.24 19.49 -19.26
CA ASP A 109 7.99 20.74 -19.32
C ASP A 109 9.14 20.68 -20.31
N GLN A 110 9.96 19.65 -20.25
CA GLN A 110 11.10 19.42 -21.15
C GLN A 110 11.11 17.98 -21.62
N ILE A 111 11.60 17.77 -22.83
CA ILE A 111 11.91 16.44 -23.36
C ILE A 111 13.42 16.43 -23.61
N ARG A 112 14.12 15.49 -22.96
CA ARG A 112 15.57 15.32 -23.01
C ARG A 112 15.92 13.99 -23.64
N ILE A 113 16.81 13.99 -24.62
CA ILE A 113 17.39 12.78 -25.21
C ILE A 113 18.82 12.67 -24.72
N TYR A 114 19.11 11.61 -23.97
CA TYR A 114 20.42 11.39 -23.36
C TYR A 114 21.35 10.64 -24.30
N SER A 115 22.62 11.08 -24.32
CA SER A 115 23.74 10.36 -24.91
C SER A 115 24.88 10.35 -23.90
N GLY A 116 25.00 9.26 -23.12
CA GLY A 116 25.85 9.21 -21.93
C GLY A 116 25.39 10.22 -20.87
N ALA A 117 26.30 11.00 -20.32
CA ALA A 117 26.01 12.03 -19.33
C ALA A 117 25.43 13.34 -19.91
N ARG A 118 25.44 13.49 -21.25
CA ARG A 118 24.93 14.68 -21.91
C ARG A 118 23.54 14.45 -22.47
N TYR A 119 22.75 15.49 -22.53
CA TYR A 119 21.42 15.44 -23.17
C TYR A 119 21.18 16.60 -24.11
N GLU A 120 20.31 16.37 -25.08
CA GLU A 120 19.77 17.35 -26.00
C GLU A 120 18.29 17.59 -25.68
N MET A 121 17.87 18.85 -25.64
CA MET A 121 16.45 19.21 -25.46
C MET A 121 15.77 19.25 -26.82
N VAL A 122 14.68 18.48 -26.95
CA VAL A 122 13.86 18.43 -28.15
C VAL A 122 12.44 18.93 -27.87
N LYS A 123 11.78 19.43 -28.92
CA LYS A 123 10.39 19.91 -28.82
C LYS A 123 9.37 18.79 -28.90
N GLU A 124 9.75 17.70 -29.56
CA GLU A 124 8.89 16.52 -29.73
C GLU A 124 9.72 15.23 -29.76
N ALA A 125 9.14 14.14 -29.29
CA ALA A 125 9.66 12.78 -29.39
C ALA A 125 8.65 11.91 -30.14
N LYS A 126 9.10 11.24 -31.22
CA LYS A 126 8.26 10.37 -32.04
C LYS A 126 8.22 8.94 -31.49
N ALA A 127 7.22 8.19 -31.90
CA ALA A 127 7.11 6.76 -31.58
C ALA A 127 8.40 6.01 -31.92
N GLY A 128 8.84 5.13 -31.04
CA GLY A 128 10.12 4.42 -31.06
C GLY A 128 11.24 5.10 -30.29
N MET A 129 11.14 6.39 -29.98
CA MET A 129 12.17 7.12 -29.23
C MET A 129 12.07 6.86 -27.74
N VAL A 130 13.24 6.82 -27.11
CA VAL A 130 13.41 6.82 -25.64
C VAL A 130 13.83 8.22 -25.22
N CYS A 131 13.17 8.79 -24.24
CA CYS A 131 13.48 10.12 -23.73
C CYS A 131 13.22 10.22 -22.21
N ALA A 132 13.79 11.24 -21.59
CA ALA A 132 13.45 11.64 -20.23
C ALA A 132 12.65 12.94 -20.29
N VAL A 133 11.62 13.04 -19.46
CA VAL A 133 10.78 14.23 -19.36
C VAL A 133 10.81 14.80 -17.95
N THR A 134 10.60 16.10 -17.84
CA THR A 134 10.40 16.81 -16.56
C THR A 134 8.99 17.38 -16.49
N GLY A 135 8.51 17.64 -15.26
CA GLY A 135 7.18 18.19 -15.01
C GLY A 135 6.11 17.11 -14.78
N LEU A 136 6.52 15.86 -14.56
CA LEU A 136 5.67 14.75 -14.17
C LEU A 136 6.09 14.26 -12.77
N ASP A 137 5.28 14.51 -11.77
CA ASP A 137 5.62 14.20 -10.36
C ASP A 137 4.95 12.92 -9.85
N HIS A 138 3.85 12.47 -10.48
CA HIS A 138 3.05 11.32 -10.02
C HIS A 138 3.29 10.03 -10.83
N THR A 139 4.08 10.09 -11.92
CA THR A 139 4.38 8.90 -12.73
C THR A 139 5.22 7.87 -11.97
N PHE A 140 5.08 6.58 -12.30
CA PHE A 140 5.87 5.49 -11.72
C PHE A 140 6.44 4.56 -12.80
N ALA A 141 7.44 3.78 -12.44
CA ALA A 141 8.04 2.80 -13.36
C ALA A 141 7.05 1.66 -13.65
N GLY A 142 6.81 1.39 -14.95
CA GLY A 142 5.81 0.42 -15.42
C GLY A 142 4.50 1.06 -15.89
N GLU A 143 4.25 2.34 -15.57
CA GLU A 143 3.02 3.04 -15.95
C GLU A 143 2.87 3.18 -17.47
N GLY A 144 1.66 2.93 -17.94
CA GLY A 144 1.24 3.21 -19.32
C GLY A 144 0.59 4.59 -19.44
N LEU A 145 1.02 5.37 -20.42
CA LEU A 145 0.48 6.70 -20.69
C LEU A 145 -0.23 6.73 -22.04
N GLY A 146 -1.37 7.40 -22.10
CA GLY A 146 -2.20 7.51 -23.30
C GLY A 146 -2.95 6.21 -23.61
N LEU A 147 -2.61 5.53 -24.71
CA LEU A 147 -3.19 4.24 -25.09
C LEU A 147 -2.36 3.03 -24.64
N GLU A 148 -1.24 3.25 -23.98
CA GLU A 148 -0.42 2.15 -23.46
C GLU A 148 -1.03 1.63 -22.17
N GLU A 149 -1.12 0.31 -22.06
CA GLU A 149 -1.56 -0.35 -20.83
C GLU A 149 -0.41 -0.44 -19.83
N GLU A 150 -0.73 -0.57 -18.56
CA GLU A 150 0.25 -0.77 -17.51
C GLU A 150 1.03 -2.08 -17.72
N SER A 151 2.28 -2.10 -17.29
CA SER A 151 3.12 -3.30 -17.42
C SER A 151 2.76 -4.30 -16.32
N THR A 152 2.39 -5.52 -16.73
CA THR A 152 2.18 -6.65 -15.84
C THR A 152 3.45 -7.50 -15.63
N ILE A 153 4.63 -7.00 -16.03
CA ILE A 153 5.88 -7.75 -15.86
C ILE A 153 6.10 -7.90 -14.35
N PRO A 154 6.14 -9.14 -13.83
CA PRO A 154 6.46 -9.36 -12.43
C PRO A 154 7.87 -8.83 -12.17
N LEU A 155 7.98 -7.85 -11.29
CA LEU A 155 9.26 -7.44 -10.72
C LEU A 155 9.71 -8.56 -9.79
N LEU A 156 10.99 -8.91 -9.85
CA LEU A 156 11.58 -9.81 -8.86
C LEU A 156 11.38 -9.18 -7.47
N GLU A 157 10.61 -9.84 -6.61
CA GLU A 157 10.40 -9.37 -5.25
C GLU A 157 11.62 -9.68 -4.39
N PRO A 158 12.19 -8.70 -3.68
CA PRO A 158 13.23 -8.96 -2.71
C PRO A 158 12.70 -9.79 -1.55
N VAL A 159 13.45 -10.80 -1.14
CA VAL A 159 13.06 -11.76 -0.10
C VAL A 159 13.81 -11.58 1.22
N LEU A 160 14.74 -10.65 1.26
CA LEU A 160 15.51 -10.31 2.47
C LEU A 160 15.17 -8.89 2.90
N SER A 161 14.91 -8.73 4.18
CA SER A 161 14.68 -7.42 4.81
C SER A 161 15.86 -7.06 5.69
N TYR A 162 16.44 -5.89 5.48
CA TYR A 162 17.58 -5.39 6.22
C TYR A 162 17.22 -4.13 6.98
N LYS A 163 17.57 -4.10 8.27
CA LYS A 163 17.51 -2.87 9.06
C LYS A 163 18.58 -1.90 8.57
N ILE A 164 18.21 -0.64 8.33
CA ILE A 164 19.15 0.44 8.03
C ILE A 164 19.58 1.10 9.34
N GLU A 165 20.82 0.93 9.72
CA GLU A 165 21.41 1.52 10.91
C GLU A 165 21.92 2.93 10.59
N LEU A 166 21.34 3.90 11.26
CA LEU A 166 21.67 5.32 11.08
C LEU A 166 22.71 5.76 12.11
N PRO A 167 23.64 6.68 11.75
CA PRO A 167 24.50 7.33 12.72
C PRO A 167 23.67 8.05 13.80
N PRO A 168 24.17 8.14 15.06
CA PRO A 168 23.43 8.76 16.17
C PRO A 168 23.02 10.23 15.95
N GLU A 169 23.72 10.91 15.04
CA GLU A 169 23.47 12.32 14.70
C GLU A 169 22.39 12.49 13.61
N CYS A 170 21.92 11.38 13.02
CA CYS A 170 20.96 11.39 11.91
C CYS A 170 19.53 11.25 12.43
N ASP A 171 18.66 12.19 12.06
CA ASP A 171 17.23 12.11 12.32
C ASP A 171 16.58 11.06 11.42
N ALA A 172 15.96 10.04 12.04
CA ALA A 172 15.37 8.91 11.32
C ALA A 172 14.18 9.33 10.42
N HIS A 173 13.34 10.27 10.86
CA HIS A 173 12.21 10.75 10.07
C HIS A 173 12.65 11.57 8.85
N GLN A 174 13.74 12.34 8.98
CA GLN A 174 14.31 13.06 7.83
C GLN A 174 14.95 12.08 6.84
N MET A 175 15.64 11.05 7.36
CA MET A 175 16.22 10.02 6.52
C MET A 175 15.17 9.18 5.82
N LEU A 176 14.09 8.80 6.50
CA LEU A 176 12.96 8.09 5.90
C LEU A 176 12.41 8.82 4.65
N ARG A 177 12.22 10.15 4.73
CA ARG A 177 11.77 10.93 3.58
C ARG A 177 12.77 10.91 2.42
N LYS A 178 14.07 10.89 2.71
CA LYS A 178 15.13 10.77 1.69
C LYS A 178 15.18 9.37 1.08
N LEU A 179 15.00 8.33 1.89
CA LEU A 179 14.97 6.94 1.43
C LEU A 179 13.73 6.67 0.57
N ARG A 180 12.59 7.24 0.90
CA ARG A 180 11.39 7.18 0.04
C ARG A 180 11.60 7.82 -1.33
N GLN A 181 12.47 8.83 -1.46
CA GLN A 181 12.85 9.35 -2.78
C GLN A 181 13.69 8.34 -3.58
N LEU A 182 14.50 7.50 -2.92
CA LEU A 182 15.19 6.39 -3.58
C LEU A 182 14.22 5.28 -3.97
N GLU A 183 13.21 5.02 -3.16
CA GLU A 183 12.15 4.07 -3.47
C GLU A 183 11.33 4.47 -4.71
N GLU A 184 11.09 5.77 -4.95
CA GLU A 184 10.49 6.23 -6.21
C GLU A 184 11.31 5.83 -7.45
N GLU A 185 12.65 5.81 -7.32
CA GLU A 185 13.57 5.43 -8.40
C GLU A 185 13.74 3.91 -8.51
N GLU A 186 13.72 3.21 -7.38
CA GLU A 186 13.88 1.76 -7.22
C GLU A 186 12.74 1.20 -6.33
N PRO A 187 11.53 1.01 -6.89
CA PRO A 187 10.35 0.59 -6.11
C PRO A 187 10.53 -0.74 -5.35
N GLN A 188 11.51 -1.55 -5.76
CA GLN A 188 11.81 -2.83 -5.11
C GLN A 188 12.40 -2.66 -3.69
N LEU A 189 12.88 -1.48 -3.32
CA LEU A 189 13.48 -1.25 -1.99
C LEU A 189 12.49 -1.42 -0.85
N HIS A 190 11.19 -1.24 -1.09
CA HIS A 190 10.12 -1.35 -0.09
C HIS A 190 10.57 -0.83 1.28
N ILE A 191 10.69 0.49 1.40
CA ILE A 191 11.14 1.14 2.64
C ILE A 191 10.01 1.11 3.66
N VAL A 192 10.21 0.36 4.74
CA VAL A 192 9.24 0.20 5.83
C VAL A 192 9.73 0.97 7.06
N TRP A 193 8.84 1.74 7.66
CA TRP A 193 9.04 2.37 8.96
C TRP A 193 8.34 1.55 10.03
N GLU A 194 9.07 1.05 11.00
CA GLU A 194 8.54 0.32 12.14
C GLU A 194 8.41 1.26 13.35
N GLU A 195 7.17 1.61 13.69
CA GLU A 195 6.91 2.61 14.73
C GLU A 195 7.34 2.15 16.13
N GLN A 196 7.18 0.85 16.44
CA GLN A 196 7.47 0.31 17.77
C GLN A 196 8.96 0.37 18.10
N SER A 197 9.82 0.01 17.15
CA SER A 197 11.28 0.04 17.29
C SER A 197 11.90 1.34 16.81
N SER A 198 11.15 2.21 16.12
CA SER A 198 11.65 3.42 15.45
C SER A 198 12.76 3.10 14.45
N GLU A 199 12.61 2.02 13.68
CA GLU A 199 13.59 1.48 12.76
C GLU A 199 13.13 1.63 11.31
N ILE A 200 14.12 1.79 10.41
CA ILE A 200 13.89 1.79 8.97
C ILE A 200 14.39 0.47 8.41
N HIS A 201 13.54 -0.24 7.68
CA HIS A 201 13.87 -1.47 6.98
C HIS A 201 13.78 -1.28 5.47
N ALA A 202 14.67 -1.95 4.72
CA ALA A 202 14.64 -2.01 3.26
C ALA A 202 14.67 -3.46 2.80
N LYS A 203 13.86 -3.81 1.80
CA LYS A 203 13.90 -5.13 1.17
C LYS A 203 14.98 -5.15 0.09
N LEU A 204 15.87 -6.11 0.13
CA LEU A 204 17.02 -6.23 -0.79
C LEU A 204 17.19 -7.70 -1.24
N MET A 205 17.85 -7.89 -2.37
CA MET A 205 18.12 -9.24 -2.93
C MET A 205 19.44 -9.84 -2.44
N GLY A 206 20.33 -9.03 -1.85
CA GLY A 206 21.63 -9.49 -1.35
C GLY A 206 22.68 -8.39 -1.24
N ASP A 207 23.91 -8.79 -0.93
CA ASP A 207 25.04 -7.93 -0.53
C ASP A 207 25.40 -6.87 -1.58
N VAL A 208 25.33 -7.20 -2.86
CA VAL A 208 25.65 -6.23 -3.94
C VAL A 208 24.70 -5.04 -3.91
N GLN A 209 23.41 -5.27 -3.66
CA GLN A 209 22.44 -4.16 -3.53
C GLN A 209 22.69 -3.35 -2.26
N ILE A 210 23.12 -3.97 -1.17
CA ILE A 210 23.52 -3.28 0.06
C ILE A 210 24.66 -2.29 -0.23
N GLU A 211 25.73 -2.74 -0.87
CA GLU A 211 26.87 -1.88 -1.23
C GLU A 211 26.46 -0.72 -2.15
N ILE A 212 25.61 -0.99 -3.14
CA ILE A 212 25.09 0.03 -4.04
C ILE A 212 24.25 1.04 -3.27
N LEU A 213 23.35 0.59 -2.40
CA LEU A 213 22.46 1.46 -1.62
C LEU A 213 23.26 2.30 -0.61
N GLN A 214 24.26 1.72 0.06
CA GLN A 214 25.18 2.46 0.92
C GLN A 214 25.91 3.57 0.17
N SER A 215 26.47 3.25 -1.00
CA SER A 215 27.17 4.21 -1.84
C SER A 215 26.23 5.34 -2.30
N LEU A 216 25.02 5.00 -2.68
CA LEU A 216 24.02 5.94 -3.14
C LEU A 216 23.56 6.90 -2.02
N ILE A 217 23.34 6.37 -0.80
CA ILE A 217 22.98 7.16 0.39
C ILE A 217 24.12 8.12 0.73
N ARG A 218 25.36 7.64 0.73
CA ARG A 218 26.55 8.46 0.98
C ARG A 218 26.72 9.57 -0.04
N GLU A 219 26.62 9.26 -1.32
CA GLU A 219 26.80 10.22 -2.41
C GLU A 219 25.72 11.31 -2.43
N ARG A 220 24.44 10.93 -2.23
CA ARG A 220 23.33 11.86 -2.33
C ARG A 220 23.05 12.62 -1.06
N PHE A 221 23.17 11.96 0.09
CA PHE A 221 22.73 12.52 1.36
C PHE A 221 23.86 12.83 2.33
N GLY A 222 25.09 12.38 2.01
CA GLY A 222 26.28 12.61 2.84
C GLY A 222 26.24 11.86 4.17
N VAL A 223 25.47 10.77 4.26
CA VAL A 223 25.32 9.97 5.48
C VAL A 223 25.88 8.58 5.23
N ASP A 224 26.75 8.12 6.13
CA ASP A 224 27.26 6.75 6.15
C ASP A 224 26.30 5.89 6.97
N VAL A 225 25.68 4.90 6.32
CA VAL A 225 24.79 3.94 6.96
C VAL A 225 25.40 2.55 6.98
N SER A 226 25.04 1.72 7.97
CA SER A 226 25.29 0.29 7.98
C SER A 226 23.98 -0.48 7.86
N PHE A 227 24.08 -1.76 7.56
CA PHE A 227 22.93 -2.65 7.49
C PHE A 227 23.09 -3.75 8.53
N GLY A 228 22.02 -4.04 9.24
CA GLY A 228 21.96 -5.15 10.17
C GLY A 228 21.95 -6.51 9.47
N GLU A 229 21.81 -7.58 10.23
CA GLU A 229 21.62 -8.92 9.66
C GLU A 229 20.30 -8.98 8.86
N GLY A 230 20.33 -9.64 7.71
CA GLY A 230 19.15 -9.81 6.86
C GLY A 230 18.15 -10.79 7.49
N SER A 231 16.90 -10.41 7.56
CA SER A 231 15.80 -11.28 7.95
C SER A 231 15.04 -11.79 6.73
N ILE A 232 14.53 -13.00 6.81
CA ILE A 232 13.72 -13.59 5.74
C ILE A 232 12.33 -12.93 5.72
N VAL A 233 11.85 -12.60 4.55
CA VAL A 233 10.48 -12.13 4.35
C VAL A 233 9.58 -13.35 4.18
N TYR A 234 8.88 -13.73 5.24
CA TYR A 234 7.88 -14.81 5.21
C TYR A 234 6.56 -14.32 4.62
N LYS A 235 5.72 -15.25 4.18
CA LYS A 235 4.30 -15.02 3.81
C LYS A 235 3.43 -16.03 4.54
N GLU A 236 2.12 -15.79 4.59
CA GLU A 236 1.17 -16.70 5.21
C GLU A 236 0.05 -17.06 4.23
N THR A 237 -0.49 -18.27 4.37
CA THR A 237 -1.66 -18.73 3.61
C THR A 237 -2.50 -19.66 4.50
N ILE A 238 -3.54 -20.26 3.95
CA ILE A 238 -4.42 -21.21 4.62
C ILE A 238 -4.40 -22.59 3.95
N ALA A 239 -4.64 -23.65 4.72
CA ALA A 239 -4.66 -25.01 4.22
C ALA A 239 -6.02 -25.42 3.63
N GLY A 240 -7.11 -24.84 4.10
CA GLY A 240 -8.48 -25.15 3.67
C GLY A 240 -9.39 -23.93 3.66
N PRO A 241 -10.58 -24.06 3.03
CA PRO A 241 -11.54 -22.97 2.97
C PRO A 241 -12.18 -22.70 4.33
N VAL A 242 -12.46 -21.43 4.63
CA VAL A 242 -13.08 -21.00 5.88
C VAL A 242 -13.96 -19.77 5.64
N GLU A 243 -15.06 -19.64 6.41
CA GLU A 243 -15.84 -18.41 6.47
C GLU A 243 -15.28 -17.52 7.57
N GLY A 244 -14.92 -16.29 7.21
CA GLY A 244 -14.51 -15.25 8.14
C GLY A 244 -15.64 -14.26 8.39
N ILE A 245 -15.93 -13.97 9.66
CA ILE A 245 -17.06 -13.14 10.09
C ILE A 245 -16.54 -11.91 10.82
N GLY A 246 -16.93 -10.74 10.35
CA GLY A 246 -16.57 -9.47 10.95
C GLY A 246 -17.80 -8.63 11.25
N HIS A 247 -17.91 -8.19 12.51
CA HIS A 247 -19.00 -7.35 12.96
C HIS A 247 -18.46 -6.08 13.61
N PHE A 248 -19.07 -4.95 13.29
CA PHE A 248 -18.71 -3.66 13.87
C PHE A 248 -19.96 -2.85 14.20
N GLU A 249 -20.31 -2.81 15.51
CA GLU A 249 -21.52 -2.17 16.02
C GLU A 249 -21.22 -1.35 17.30
N PRO A 250 -20.34 -0.34 17.26
CA PRO A 250 -20.30 0.64 18.35
C PRO A 250 -21.55 1.51 18.29
N LEU A 251 -21.81 2.29 19.37
CA LEU A 251 -23.03 3.09 19.49
C LEU A 251 -23.32 3.93 18.24
N ARG A 252 -24.46 3.68 17.58
CA ARG A 252 -24.95 4.30 16.33
C ARG A 252 -24.20 3.92 15.05
N HIS A 253 -23.41 2.86 15.07
CA HIS A 253 -22.76 2.28 13.90
C HIS A 253 -23.21 0.84 13.73
N TYR A 254 -23.18 0.31 12.51
CA TYR A 254 -23.52 -1.08 12.26
C TYR A 254 -22.96 -1.56 10.92
N ALA A 255 -22.17 -2.59 10.92
CA ALA A 255 -21.81 -3.35 9.72
C ALA A 255 -21.49 -4.79 10.07
N GLU A 256 -21.92 -5.74 9.25
CA GLU A 256 -21.56 -7.14 9.32
C GLU A 256 -21.15 -7.62 7.95
N VAL A 257 -20.03 -8.36 7.88
CA VAL A 257 -19.40 -8.86 6.65
C VAL A 257 -19.01 -10.31 6.84
N HIS A 258 -19.38 -11.15 5.87
CA HIS A 258 -19.01 -12.55 5.81
C HIS A 258 -18.18 -12.78 4.55
N LEU A 259 -16.97 -13.29 4.72
CA LEU A 259 -16.00 -13.55 3.66
C LEU A 259 -15.68 -15.04 3.60
N LEU A 260 -15.74 -15.62 2.42
CA LEU A 260 -15.20 -16.96 2.18
C LEU A 260 -13.73 -16.82 1.77
N LEU A 261 -12.82 -17.39 2.56
CA LEU A 261 -11.40 -17.47 2.28
C LEU A 261 -11.09 -18.87 1.75
N GLU A 262 -10.56 -18.95 0.55
CA GLU A 262 -10.22 -20.22 -0.12
C GLU A 262 -8.74 -20.24 -0.50
N PRO A 263 -8.01 -21.32 -0.24
CA PRO A 263 -6.62 -21.43 -0.67
C PRO A 263 -6.53 -21.55 -2.20
N LEU A 264 -5.51 -20.91 -2.78
CA LEU A 264 -5.18 -20.96 -4.19
C LEU A 264 -3.86 -21.72 -4.42
N GLU A 265 -3.55 -21.98 -5.71
CA GLU A 265 -2.25 -22.51 -6.10
C GLU A 265 -1.11 -21.54 -5.75
N ARG A 266 0.08 -22.06 -5.47
CA ARG A 266 1.24 -21.26 -5.13
C ARG A 266 1.61 -20.26 -6.22
N GLY A 267 1.85 -19.01 -5.82
CA GLY A 267 2.16 -17.92 -6.72
C GLY A 267 0.94 -17.23 -7.35
N SER A 268 -0.28 -17.60 -6.92
CA SER A 268 -1.51 -16.96 -7.41
C SER A 268 -1.79 -15.59 -6.76
N GLY A 269 -1.10 -15.25 -5.66
CA GLY A 269 -1.31 -14.03 -4.91
C GLY A 269 -2.67 -13.99 -4.21
N VAL A 270 -3.16 -12.79 -3.89
CA VAL A 270 -4.47 -12.59 -3.28
C VAL A 270 -5.47 -12.17 -4.35
N GLN A 271 -6.63 -12.82 -4.38
CA GLN A 271 -7.71 -12.51 -5.32
C GLN A 271 -8.98 -12.16 -4.56
N PHE A 272 -9.71 -11.16 -5.06
CA PHE A 272 -10.95 -10.68 -4.47
C PHE A 272 -12.12 -10.90 -5.40
N ASP A 273 -13.28 -11.31 -4.83
CA ASP A 273 -14.49 -11.58 -5.59
C ASP A 273 -15.75 -11.33 -4.74
N THR A 274 -16.94 -11.32 -5.34
CA THR A 274 -18.22 -11.21 -4.64
C THR A 274 -19.24 -12.18 -5.23
N ASP A 275 -19.86 -12.96 -4.37
CA ASP A 275 -21.02 -13.82 -4.65
C ASP A 275 -22.24 -13.43 -3.75
N CYS A 276 -22.20 -12.24 -3.18
CA CYS A 276 -23.25 -11.73 -2.30
C CYS A 276 -24.47 -11.26 -3.12
N SER A 277 -25.65 -11.74 -2.72
CA SER A 277 -26.92 -11.29 -3.34
C SER A 277 -27.18 -9.81 -3.06
N GLU A 278 -27.67 -9.07 -4.08
CA GLU A 278 -28.11 -7.67 -3.91
C GLU A 278 -29.33 -7.56 -2.97
N ASP A 279 -30.07 -8.63 -2.74
CA ASP A 279 -31.17 -8.69 -1.77
C ASP A 279 -30.67 -8.69 -0.32
N LEU A 280 -29.45 -9.18 -0.05
CA LEU A 280 -28.81 -9.19 1.26
C LEU A 280 -28.06 -7.89 1.53
N LEU A 281 -27.29 -7.41 0.53
CA LEU A 281 -26.48 -6.21 0.65
C LEU A 281 -26.48 -5.43 -0.66
N ASP A 282 -26.83 -4.15 -0.61
CA ASP A 282 -26.82 -3.26 -1.76
C ASP A 282 -25.47 -3.24 -2.48
N ARG A 283 -25.49 -3.18 -3.80
CA ARG A 283 -24.31 -3.25 -4.68
C ARG A 283 -23.26 -2.18 -4.38
N ASN A 284 -23.67 -1.01 -3.90
CA ASN A 284 -22.72 0.05 -3.54
C ASN A 284 -21.88 -0.34 -2.32
N TRP A 285 -22.52 -0.98 -1.32
CA TRP A 285 -21.81 -1.51 -0.18
C TRP A 285 -20.87 -2.67 -0.53
N GLN A 286 -21.32 -3.56 -1.43
CA GLN A 286 -20.46 -4.64 -1.93
C GLN A 286 -19.19 -4.09 -2.58
N ARG A 287 -19.32 -3.08 -3.46
CA ARG A 287 -18.17 -2.42 -4.09
C ARG A 287 -17.25 -1.74 -3.07
N LEU A 288 -17.82 -1.12 -2.05
CA LEU A 288 -17.04 -0.49 -0.99
C LEU A 288 -16.24 -1.53 -0.19
N ILE A 289 -16.84 -2.69 0.12
CA ILE A 289 -16.13 -3.80 0.78
C ILE A 289 -14.97 -4.28 -0.09
N LEU A 290 -15.18 -4.49 -1.40
CA LEU A 290 -14.10 -4.85 -2.32
C LEU A 290 -12.98 -3.81 -2.32
N THR A 291 -13.31 -2.52 -2.34
CA THR A 291 -12.31 -1.45 -2.21
C THR A 291 -11.54 -1.58 -0.91
N HIS A 292 -12.20 -1.89 0.22
CA HIS A 292 -11.53 -2.07 1.51
C HIS A 292 -10.66 -3.34 1.57
N LEU A 293 -10.96 -4.35 0.76
CA LEU A 293 -10.11 -5.52 0.59
C LEU A 293 -8.83 -5.18 -0.19
N GLU A 294 -8.93 -4.30 -1.19
CA GLU A 294 -7.82 -3.91 -2.07
C GLU A 294 -6.93 -2.78 -1.50
N GLU A 295 -7.43 -1.96 -0.57
CA GLU A 295 -6.75 -0.73 -0.14
C GLU A 295 -5.50 -0.95 0.71
N LYS A 296 -5.29 -2.15 1.28
CA LYS A 296 -4.10 -2.48 2.07
C LYS A 296 -3.64 -3.92 1.90
N GLU A 297 -2.37 -4.16 2.17
CA GLU A 297 -1.81 -5.50 2.33
C GLU A 297 -2.30 -6.13 3.65
N HIS A 298 -3.01 -7.26 3.56
CA HIS A 298 -3.50 -7.98 4.73
C HIS A 298 -2.42 -8.89 5.30
N ILE A 299 -2.35 -8.95 6.63
CA ILE A 299 -1.35 -9.76 7.34
C ILE A 299 -1.97 -11.01 7.97
N GLY A 300 -1.16 -12.05 8.10
CA GLY A 300 -1.55 -13.31 8.71
C GLY A 300 -1.51 -13.29 10.24
N VAL A 301 -1.78 -14.42 10.85
CA VAL A 301 -1.96 -14.57 12.31
C VAL A 301 -0.84 -15.34 13.00
N LEU A 302 0.10 -15.92 12.22
CA LEU A 302 1.23 -16.70 12.77
C LEU A 302 2.44 -15.81 13.09
N THR A 303 2.81 -14.96 12.17
CA THR A 303 4.00 -14.10 12.24
C THR A 303 3.71 -12.63 11.95
N GLY A 304 2.47 -12.31 11.54
CA GLY A 304 2.12 -10.99 11.05
C GLY A 304 2.65 -10.70 9.64
N SER A 305 3.12 -11.72 8.93
CA SER A 305 3.58 -11.59 7.55
C SER A 305 2.41 -11.44 6.59
N ALA A 306 2.66 -10.86 5.40
CA ALA A 306 1.64 -10.66 4.37
C ALA A 306 1.00 -12.00 3.95
N ILE A 307 -0.33 -12.01 3.75
CA ILE A 307 -1.01 -13.19 3.21
C ILE A 307 -0.81 -13.31 1.70
N THR A 308 -0.85 -14.53 1.18
CA THR A 308 -0.76 -14.82 -0.26
C THR A 308 -1.47 -16.13 -0.60
N ASP A 309 -1.76 -16.32 -1.88
CA ASP A 309 -2.38 -17.55 -2.41
C ASP A 309 -3.73 -17.86 -1.76
N ILE A 310 -4.53 -16.80 -1.60
CA ILE A 310 -5.88 -16.85 -1.00
C ILE A 310 -6.85 -16.10 -1.89
N LYS A 311 -7.99 -16.73 -2.21
CA LYS A 311 -9.17 -16.04 -2.77
C LYS A 311 -10.09 -15.63 -1.63
N ILE A 312 -10.46 -14.36 -1.59
CA ILE A 312 -11.38 -13.81 -0.61
C ILE A 312 -12.66 -13.37 -1.34
N THR A 313 -13.75 -14.07 -1.08
CA THR A 313 -15.05 -13.83 -1.73
C THR A 313 -16.05 -13.28 -0.71
N LEU A 314 -16.64 -12.12 -1.00
CA LEU A 314 -17.75 -11.59 -0.20
C LEU A 314 -19.00 -12.45 -0.46
N ILE A 315 -19.48 -13.16 0.56
CA ILE A 315 -20.63 -14.07 0.46
C ILE A 315 -21.92 -13.52 1.10
N ALA A 316 -21.78 -12.74 2.19
CA ALA A 316 -22.90 -12.07 2.82
C ALA A 316 -22.46 -10.79 3.53
N GLY A 317 -23.43 -9.90 3.76
CA GLY A 317 -23.19 -8.70 4.55
C GLY A 317 -24.52 -8.03 4.91
N ARG A 318 -24.47 -7.18 5.93
CA ARG A 318 -25.63 -6.48 6.42
C ARG A 318 -25.34 -5.04 6.79
N ALA A 319 -26.17 -4.14 6.31
CA ALA A 319 -26.18 -2.72 6.61
C ALA A 319 -27.43 -2.33 7.40
N HIS A 320 -27.35 -1.28 8.20
CA HIS A 320 -28.49 -0.66 8.83
C HIS A 320 -28.79 0.71 8.22
N GLN A 321 -30.02 0.95 7.75
CA GLN A 321 -30.42 2.14 6.98
C GLN A 321 -30.08 3.50 7.61
N LYS A 322 -29.89 3.59 8.93
CA LYS A 322 -29.66 4.84 9.67
C LYS A 322 -28.32 4.89 10.38
N HIS A 323 -27.62 3.75 10.49
CA HIS A 323 -26.48 3.60 11.35
C HIS A 323 -25.26 2.99 10.65
N THR A 324 -25.31 2.77 9.33
CA THR A 324 -24.17 2.29 8.57
C THR A 324 -23.49 3.44 7.83
N GLU A 325 -22.21 3.62 8.07
CA GLU A 325 -21.33 4.53 7.37
C GLU A 325 -20.23 3.74 6.65
N GLY A 326 -19.50 4.35 5.70
CA GLY A 326 -18.47 3.65 4.93
C GLY A 326 -17.35 3.06 5.80
N GLY A 327 -16.93 3.78 6.83
CA GLY A 327 -15.91 3.33 7.77
C GLY A 327 -16.30 2.10 8.58
N ASP A 328 -17.59 1.84 8.79
CA ASP A 328 -18.07 0.66 9.51
C ASP A 328 -17.79 -0.62 8.74
N PHE A 329 -17.99 -0.59 7.41
CA PHE A 329 -17.65 -1.71 6.54
C PHE A 329 -16.15 -1.96 6.49
N ARG A 330 -15.31 -0.91 6.51
CA ARG A 330 -13.86 -1.07 6.62
C ARG A 330 -13.48 -1.88 7.85
N GLN A 331 -14.05 -1.52 9.00
CA GLN A 331 -13.80 -2.21 10.27
C GLN A 331 -14.32 -3.65 10.27
N ALA A 332 -15.52 -3.87 9.77
CA ALA A 332 -16.09 -5.20 9.68
C ALA A 332 -15.30 -6.10 8.71
N THR A 333 -14.90 -5.57 7.54
CA THR A 333 -14.11 -6.30 6.53
C THR A 333 -12.77 -6.77 7.09
N TYR A 334 -12.02 -5.88 7.76
CA TYR A 334 -10.72 -6.24 8.32
C TYR A 334 -10.84 -7.29 9.43
N ARG A 335 -11.89 -7.20 10.26
CA ARG A 335 -12.18 -8.18 11.29
C ARG A 335 -12.58 -9.53 10.71
N ALA A 336 -13.36 -9.53 9.61
CA ALA A 336 -13.75 -10.77 8.92
C ALA A 336 -12.53 -11.53 8.40
N ILE A 337 -11.56 -10.85 7.78
CA ILE A 337 -10.31 -11.47 7.34
C ILE A 337 -9.54 -12.06 8.52
N ARG A 338 -9.35 -11.26 9.56
CA ARG A 338 -8.56 -11.69 10.73
C ARG A 338 -9.21 -12.83 11.50
N GLN A 339 -10.52 -12.79 11.66
CA GLN A 339 -11.30 -13.87 12.29
C GLN A 339 -11.22 -15.15 11.46
N GLY A 340 -11.39 -15.05 10.13
CA GLY A 340 -11.26 -16.19 9.21
C GLY A 340 -9.86 -16.81 9.25
N LEU A 341 -8.78 -16.01 9.24
CA LEU A 341 -7.41 -16.51 9.37
C LEU A 341 -7.13 -17.17 10.73
N LYS A 342 -7.77 -16.72 11.79
CA LYS A 342 -7.68 -17.37 13.12
C LYS A 342 -8.43 -18.70 13.18
N SER A 343 -9.54 -18.80 12.46
CA SER A 343 -10.37 -20.01 12.40
C SER A 343 -9.81 -21.05 11.43
N ALA A 344 -9.01 -20.62 10.45
CA ALA A 344 -8.34 -21.48 9.49
C ALA A 344 -7.09 -22.15 10.07
N GLU A 345 -6.70 -23.28 9.47
CA GLU A 345 -5.34 -23.80 9.59
C GLU A 345 -4.40 -22.92 8.75
N SER A 346 -3.78 -21.93 9.40
CA SER A 346 -2.83 -21.03 8.76
C SER A 346 -1.48 -21.69 8.53
N VAL A 347 -0.86 -21.45 7.38
CA VAL A 347 0.40 -22.07 6.93
C VAL A 347 1.44 -20.96 6.67
N LEU A 348 2.61 -21.09 7.32
CA LEU A 348 3.74 -20.21 7.06
C LEU A 348 4.47 -20.62 5.79
N LEU A 349 4.78 -19.66 4.93
CA LEU A 349 5.51 -19.82 3.69
C LEU A 349 6.87 -19.11 3.78
N GLU A 350 7.90 -19.76 3.25
CA GLU A 350 9.24 -19.21 3.09
C GLU A 350 9.64 -19.07 1.63
N PRO A 351 10.48 -18.09 1.26
CA PRO A 351 10.99 -17.99 -0.09
C PRO A 351 11.99 -19.12 -0.37
N VAL A 352 11.92 -19.66 -1.60
CA VAL A 352 12.78 -20.76 -2.05
C VAL A 352 13.52 -20.40 -3.33
N TYR A 353 14.79 -20.79 -3.41
CA TYR A 353 15.57 -20.75 -4.64
C TYR A 353 15.40 -22.03 -5.45
N ALA A 354 15.23 -21.91 -6.75
CA ALA A 354 15.63 -22.95 -7.69
C ALA A 354 17.14 -22.88 -7.84
N PHE A 355 17.83 -24.00 -7.67
CA PHE A 355 19.27 -24.03 -7.77
C PHE A 355 19.75 -25.01 -8.86
N THR A 356 20.88 -24.66 -9.48
CA THR A 356 21.67 -25.55 -10.31
C THR A 356 23.08 -25.54 -9.75
N LEU A 357 23.55 -26.71 -9.29
CA LEU A 357 24.86 -26.88 -8.69
C LEU A 357 25.68 -27.86 -9.55
N GLU A 358 26.72 -27.33 -10.17
CA GLU A 358 27.72 -28.13 -10.90
C GLU A 358 28.95 -28.35 -10.01
N VAL A 359 29.33 -29.60 -9.80
CA VAL A 359 30.51 -29.95 -9.00
C VAL A 359 31.30 -31.09 -9.65
N PRO A 360 32.63 -31.22 -9.40
CA PRO A 360 33.37 -32.41 -9.78
C PRO A 360 32.70 -33.68 -9.25
N GLN A 361 32.67 -34.74 -10.04
CA GLN A 361 31.98 -36.00 -9.70
C GLN A 361 32.41 -36.55 -8.33
N GLU A 362 33.67 -36.36 -7.94
CA GLU A 362 34.17 -36.80 -6.65
C GLU A 362 33.54 -36.08 -5.47
N MET A 363 32.99 -34.85 -5.66
CA MET A 363 32.39 -34.01 -4.64
C MET A 363 30.85 -34.09 -4.55
N VAL A 364 30.22 -34.85 -5.44
CA VAL A 364 28.75 -34.94 -5.50
C VAL A 364 28.14 -35.45 -4.20
N GLY A 365 28.76 -36.42 -3.55
CA GLY A 365 28.29 -36.98 -2.27
C GLY A 365 28.25 -35.95 -1.15
N ARG A 366 29.25 -35.07 -1.11
CA ARG A 366 29.30 -33.94 -0.17
C ARG A 366 28.20 -32.93 -0.51
N ALA A 367 28.12 -32.50 -1.77
CA ALA A 367 27.11 -31.56 -2.22
C ALA A 367 25.67 -32.03 -1.90
N MET A 368 25.37 -33.32 -2.13
CA MET A 368 24.07 -33.93 -1.78
C MET A 368 23.81 -33.90 -0.25
N THR A 369 24.84 -34.10 0.56
CA THR A 369 24.72 -34.08 2.01
C THR A 369 24.48 -32.65 2.52
N ASP A 370 25.25 -31.69 2.01
CA ASP A 370 25.15 -30.28 2.35
C ASP A 370 23.75 -29.74 1.98
N LEU A 371 23.24 -30.04 0.77
CA LEU A 371 21.90 -29.65 0.32
C LEU A 371 20.80 -30.26 1.18
N LYS A 372 20.92 -31.54 1.59
CA LYS A 372 19.94 -32.18 2.50
C LYS A 372 19.92 -31.51 3.88
N GLN A 373 21.08 -31.18 4.42
CA GLN A 373 21.18 -30.46 5.71
C GLN A 373 20.55 -29.06 5.64
N ARG A 374 20.55 -28.47 4.44
CA ARG A 374 19.93 -27.18 4.14
C ARG A 374 18.46 -27.27 3.73
N ALA A 375 17.79 -28.39 4.00
CA ALA A 375 16.41 -28.67 3.63
C ALA A 375 16.10 -28.60 2.11
N GLY A 376 17.14 -28.79 1.28
CA GLY A 376 17.01 -28.80 -0.17
C GLY A 376 16.30 -30.06 -0.69
N LYS A 377 15.38 -29.86 -1.64
CA LYS A 377 14.70 -30.88 -2.41
C LYS A 377 15.34 -30.92 -3.80
N PHE A 378 15.89 -32.05 -4.22
CA PHE A 378 16.60 -32.17 -5.50
C PHE A 378 16.45 -33.53 -6.14
N ASP A 379 16.57 -33.56 -7.47
CA ASP A 379 16.51 -34.75 -8.28
C ASP A 379 17.84 -35.55 -8.26
N SER A 380 17.84 -36.72 -8.87
CA SER A 380 19.07 -37.52 -9.02
C SER A 380 20.11 -36.73 -9.84
N PRO A 381 21.41 -36.76 -9.42
CA PRO A 381 22.43 -36.01 -10.13
C PRO A 381 22.61 -36.47 -11.57
N GLU A 382 22.71 -35.52 -12.48
CA GLU A 382 23.08 -35.79 -13.88
C GLU A 382 24.62 -35.75 -14.00
N PHE A 383 25.18 -36.75 -14.69
CA PHE A 383 26.62 -36.86 -14.88
C PHE A 383 27.01 -36.47 -16.30
N GLY A 384 28.04 -35.70 -16.44
CA GLY A 384 28.58 -35.27 -17.72
C GLY A 384 30.10 -35.21 -17.74
N THR A 385 30.67 -35.11 -18.94
CA THR A 385 32.11 -34.91 -19.15
C THR A 385 32.29 -33.61 -19.93
N GLY A 386 33.02 -32.65 -19.37
CA GLY A 386 33.33 -31.37 -20.01
C GLY A 386 34.75 -30.94 -19.69
N ASN A 387 35.44 -30.31 -20.64
CA ASN A 387 36.83 -29.82 -20.48
C ASN A 387 37.82 -30.87 -19.96
N GLY A 388 37.54 -32.18 -20.21
CA GLY A 388 38.45 -33.26 -19.76
C GLY A 388 38.28 -33.66 -18.28
N MET A 389 37.25 -33.21 -17.62
CA MET A 389 36.85 -33.57 -16.24
C MET A 389 35.41 -34.08 -16.20
N ASP A 390 35.19 -35.08 -15.32
CA ASP A 390 33.83 -35.57 -15.06
C ASP A 390 33.17 -34.66 -14.00
N TYR A 391 31.96 -34.23 -14.27
CA TYR A 391 31.19 -33.40 -13.38
C TYR A 391 29.78 -33.95 -13.12
N ALA A 392 29.17 -33.52 -12.05
CA ALA A 392 27.78 -33.82 -11.69
C ALA A 392 27.01 -32.50 -11.55
N VAL A 393 25.77 -32.50 -12.08
CA VAL A 393 24.81 -31.41 -11.98
C VAL A 393 23.68 -31.84 -11.05
N LEU A 394 23.41 -31.04 -10.03
CA LEU A 394 22.27 -31.19 -9.13
C LEU A 394 21.33 -30.04 -9.35
N GLN A 395 20.05 -30.32 -9.52
CA GLN A 395 18.97 -29.33 -9.69
C GLN A 395 17.86 -29.58 -8.68
N GLY A 396 17.24 -28.51 -8.20
CA GLY A 396 16.16 -28.61 -7.24
C GLY A 396 15.79 -27.28 -6.63
N THR A 397 15.12 -27.34 -5.48
CA THR A 397 14.71 -26.15 -4.69
C THR A 397 15.29 -26.22 -3.29
N VAL A 398 15.55 -25.05 -2.71
CA VAL A 398 16.13 -24.93 -1.38
C VAL A 398 15.69 -23.64 -0.71
N PRO A 399 15.41 -23.62 0.62
CA PRO A 399 15.05 -22.40 1.34
C PRO A 399 16.12 -21.32 1.24
N VAL A 400 15.71 -20.07 1.03
CA VAL A 400 16.61 -18.91 0.98
C VAL A 400 17.42 -18.78 2.28
N ALA A 401 16.75 -18.99 3.43
CA ALA A 401 17.33 -18.90 4.76
C ALA A 401 18.59 -19.76 4.95
N THR A 402 18.64 -20.93 4.30
CA THR A 402 19.70 -21.90 4.49
C THR A 402 20.87 -21.76 3.50
N MET A 403 20.73 -20.87 2.49
CA MET A 403 21.70 -20.75 1.39
C MET A 403 22.67 -19.57 1.55
N GLN A 404 22.56 -18.79 2.62
CA GLN A 404 23.54 -17.78 2.96
C GLN A 404 24.92 -18.44 3.01
N ASP A 405 25.91 -17.83 2.39
CA ASP A 405 27.31 -18.29 2.32
C ASP A 405 27.59 -19.62 1.58
N TYR A 406 26.59 -20.40 1.17
CA TYR A 406 26.84 -21.71 0.55
C TYR A 406 27.61 -21.62 -0.77
N SER A 407 27.44 -20.53 -1.53
CA SER A 407 28.24 -20.29 -2.75
C SER A 407 29.75 -20.22 -2.43
N SER A 408 30.12 -19.57 -1.33
CA SER A 408 31.48 -19.49 -0.85
C SER A 408 32.06 -20.86 -0.38
N GLU A 409 31.20 -21.64 0.30
CA GLU A 409 31.56 -23.00 0.71
C GLU A 409 31.78 -23.92 -0.49
N VAL A 410 30.88 -23.88 -1.50
CA VAL A 410 31.03 -24.62 -2.75
C VAL A 410 32.35 -24.28 -3.42
N HIS A 411 32.65 -23.00 -3.55
CA HIS A 411 33.90 -22.55 -4.13
C HIS A 411 35.14 -23.06 -3.36
N ALA A 412 35.08 -23.05 -2.02
CA ALA A 412 36.15 -23.50 -1.17
C ALA A 412 36.40 -25.00 -1.30
N TYR A 413 35.41 -25.89 -1.14
CA TYR A 413 35.63 -27.32 -1.16
C TYR A 413 35.87 -27.89 -2.56
N THR A 414 35.33 -27.25 -3.61
CA THR A 414 35.62 -27.62 -5.00
C THR A 414 36.90 -27.01 -5.56
N ARG A 415 37.61 -26.18 -4.78
CA ARG A 415 38.81 -25.42 -5.21
C ARG A 415 38.53 -24.53 -6.43
N GLY A 416 37.36 -23.91 -6.45
CA GLY A 416 36.93 -23.02 -7.55
C GLY A 416 36.40 -23.72 -8.79
N LEU A 417 36.23 -25.05 -8.78
CA LEU A 417 35.66 -25.81 -9.91
C LEU A 417 34.15 -25.97 -9.83
N GLY A 418 33.55 -25.73 -8.66
CA GLY A 418 32.09 -25.80 -8.47
C GLY A 418 31.42 -24.49 -8.89
N HIS A 419 30.25 -24.60 -9.47
CA HIS A 419 29.43 -23.48 -9.89
C HIS A 419 28.01 -23.64 -9.33
N LEU A 420 27.55 -22.64 -8.57
CA LEU A 420 26.21 -22.61 -8.00
C LEU A 420 25.45 -21.44 -8.62
N THR A 421 24.30 -21.74 -9.24
CA THR A 421 23.34 -20.75 -9.73
C THR A 421 22.10 -20.82 -8.86
N LEU A 422 21.62 -19.67 -8.39
CA LEU A 422 20.42 -19.53 -7.57
C LEU A 422 19.46 -18.57 -8.27
N GLU A 423 18.23 -19.00 -8.45
CA GLU A 423 17.14 -18.17 -8.98
C GLU A 423 15.94 -18.25 -8.03
N LEU A 424 15.31 -17.13 -7.71
CA LEU A 424 14.12 -17.13 -6.87
C LEU A 424 12.98 -17.88 -7.58
N SER A 425 12.50 -18.97 -6.97
CA SER A 425 11.42 -19.80 -7.51
C SER A 425 10.03 -19.43 -6.97
N GLY A 426 9.96 -18.62 -5.92
CA GLY A 426 8.72 -18.25 -5.25
C GLY A 426 8.70 -18.65 -3.78
N TYR A 427 7.52 -19.03 -3.28
CA TYR A 427 7.32 -19.40 -1.88
C TYR A 427 6.82 -20.84 -1.75
N ASP A 428 7.33 -21.59 -0.78
CA ASP A 428 6.88 -22.94 -0.41
C ASP A 428 6.66 -23.01 1.11
N VAL A 429 6.05 -24.08 1.58
CA VAL A 429 5.80 -24.30 3.02
C VAL A 429 7.10 -24.23 3.79
N CYS A 430 7.12 -23.44 4.85
CA CYS A 430 8.31 -23.24 5.67
C CYS A 430 8.73 -24.56 6.35
N HIS A 431 10.00 -24.95 6.15
CA HIS A 431 10.54 -26.22 6.61
C HIS A 431 10.66 -26.32 8.13
N ASN A 432 10.79 -25.21 8.85
CA ASN A 432 10.94 -25.11 10.30
C ASN A 432 9.95 -24.10 10.91
N SER A 433 8.71 -24.12 10.46
CA SER A 433 7.67 -23.13 10.80
C SER A 433 7.50 -22.90 12.30
N GLU A 434 7.52 -23.95 13.15
CA GLU A 434 7.37 -23.83 14.59
C GLU A 434 8.48 -23.01 15.25
N GLU A 435 9.73 -23.20 14.79
CA GLU A 435 10.90 -22.47 15.26
C GLU A 435 10.82 -20.99 14.88
N VAL A 436 10.42 -20.71 13.63
CA VAL A 436 10.29 -19.35 13.10
C VAL A 436 9.16 -18.61 13.81
N ILE A 437 7.98 -19.22 13.97
CA ILE A 437 6.83 -18.61 14.67
C ILE A 437 7.21 -18.29 16.11
N THR A 438 7.86 -19.22 16.80
CA THR A 438 8.32 -19.01 18.18
C THR A 438 9.37 -17.91 18.27
N GLY A 439 10.28 -17.86 17.30
CA GLY A 439 11.35 -16.86 17.24
C GLY A 439 10.84 -15.45 16.99
N ILE A 440 9.85 -15.28 16.10
CA ILE A 440 9.20 -13.98 15.82
C ILE A 440 8.30 -13.57 16.99
N GLY A 441 7.59 -14.52 17.59
CA GLY A 441 6.78 -14.28 18.78
C GLY A 441 5.61 -13.29 18.57
N TYR A 442 5.07 -13.22 17.34
CA TYR A 442 3.94 -12.35 17.02
C TYR A 442 2.67 -12.80 17.77
N ASP A 443 2.03 -11.89 18.47
CA ASP A 443 0.75 -12.12 19.13
C ASP A 443 -0.38 -11.39 18.37
N SER A 444 -1.14 -12.16 17.60
CA SER A 444 -2.24 -11.64 16.78
C SER A 444 -3.41 -11.08 17.61
N GLU A 445 -3.53 -11.43 18.88
CA GLU A 445 -4.58 -10.93 19.78
C GLU A 445 -4.16 -9.63 20.48
N ALA A 446 -2.86 -9.43 20.67
CA ALA A 446 -2.32 -8.19 21.19
C ALA A 446 -2.18 -7.09 20.12
N ASP A 447 -2.27 -7.44 18.82
CA ASP A 447 -2.20 -6.49 17.71
C ASP A 447 -3.48 -5.66 17.59
N THR A 448 -3.48 -4.49 18.23
CA THR A 448 -4.60 -3.55 18.19
C THR A 448 -4.80 -2.86 16.84
N ALA A 449 -3.77 -2.84 15.99
CA ALA A 449 -3.87 -2.29 14.64
C ALA A 449 -4.63 -3.23 13.69
N ASN A 450 -4.58 -4.55 13.96
CA ASN A 450 -5.26 -5.59 13.19
C ASN A 450 -6.06 -6.52 14.11
N PRO A 451 -7.12 -6.04 14.75
CA PRO A 451 -7.87 -6.79 15.76
C PRO A 451 -8.54 -8.02 15.15
N THR A 452 -8.51 -9.13 15.89
CA THR A 452 -9.14 -10.41 15.52
C THR A 452 -10.59 -10.52 15.97
N GLY A 453 -10.94 -9.85 17.07
CA GLY A 453 -12.30 -9.85 17.61
C GLY A 453 -13.23 -8.84 16.94
N SER A 454 -14.53 -9.00 17.10
CA SER A 454 -15.60 -8.15 16.59
C SER A 454 -16.23 -7.27 17.66
N VAL A 455 -16.84 -6.16 17.25
CA VAL A 455 -17.49 -5.20 18.17
C VAL A 455 -19.01 -5.33 18.04
N PHE A 456 -19.68 -5.67 19.13
CA PHE A 456 -21.13 -5.77 19.21
C PHE A 456 -21.70 -4.73 20.19
N CYS A 457 -23.01 -4.47 20.13
CA CYS A 457 -23.68 -3.52 21.01
C CYS A 457 -24.76 -4.19 21.84
N ALA A 458 -24.73 -4.03 23.16
CA ALA A 458 -25.82 -4.43 24.05
C ALA A 458 -26.16 -3.28 24.97
N HIS A 459 -27.46 -3.00 25.13
CA HIS A 459 -27.96 -1.94 26.01
C HIS A 459 -27.38 -0.54 25.78
N GLY A 460 -26.95 -0.27 24.53
CA GLY A 460 -26.34 1.01 24.12
C GLY A 460 -24.87 1.16 24.49
N ALA A 461 -24.18 0.07 24.85
CA ALA A 461 -22.74 0.03 25.06
C ALA A 461 -22.11 -0.99 24.11
N GLY A 462 -21.04 -0.59 23.41
CA GLY A 462 -20.22 -1.49 22.60
C GLY A 462 -19.37 -2.41 23.50
N PHE A 463 -19.19 -3.66 23.08
CA PHE A 463 -18.30 -4.62 23.73
C PHE A 463 -17.60 -5.47 22.67
N ILE A 464 -16.42 -5.97 23.01
CA ILE A 464 -15.61 -6.77 22.09
C ILE A 464 -15.91 -8.24 22.35
N VAL A 465 -16.16 -8.97 21.26
CA VAL A 465 -16.30 -10.43 21.24
C VAL A 465 -15.04 -11.02 20.62
N PRO A 466 -14.33 -11.93 21.33
CA PRO A 466 -13.17 -12.62 20.78
C PRO A 466 -13.51 -13.39 19.50
N TRP A 467 -12.50 -13.62 18.66
CA TRP A 467 -12.64 -14.26 17.35
C TRP A 467 -13.33 -15.64 17.40
N ASP A 468 -13.10 -16.42 18.45
CA ASP A 468 -13.63 -17.78 18.68
C ASP A 468 -15.08 -17.82 19.18
N GLN A 469 -15.67 -16.65 19.46
CA GLN A 469 -17.04 -16.51 19.94
C GLN A 469 -17.91 -15.66 19.01
N VAL A 470 -17.38 -15.15 17.90
CA VAL A 470 -18.12 -14.28 16.96
C VAL A 470 -19.36 -15.01 16.40
N ASP A 471 -19.25 -16.30 16.16
CA ASP A 471 -20.32 -17.15 15.62
C ASP A 471 -21.56 -17.21 16.53
N ASP A 472 -21.37 -17.06 17.87
CA ASP A 472 -22.47 -17.03 18.84
C ASP A 472 -23.24 -15.69 18.84
N TYR A 473 -22.64 -14.62 18.30
CA TYR A 473 -23.18 -13.25 18.33
C TYR A 473 -23.56 -12.69 16.96
N MET A 474 -23.12 -13.31 15.85
CA MET A 474 -23.41 -12.84 14.50
C MET A 474 -24.92 -12.71 14.25
N HIS A 475 -25.31 -11.74 13.40
CA HIS A 475 -26.70 -11.49 13.09
C HIS A 475 -27.17 -12.16 11.79
N LEU A 476 -26.27 -12.50 10.89
CA LEU A 476 -26.51 -13.30 9.71
C LEU A 476 -26.12 -14.76 9.98
N PRO A 477 -26.83 -15.74 9.43
CA PRO A 477 -26.43 -17.14 9.56
C PRO A 477 -25.17 -17.40 8.75
N GLN A 478 -24.32 -18.29 9.25
CA GLN A 478 -23.17 -18.81 8.53
C GLN A 478 -23.58 -19.38 7.17
N GLN A 479 -22.84 -19.05 6.12
CA GLN A 479 -23.16 -19.43 4.74
C GLN A 479 -22.34 -20.64 4.29
N PHE A 480 -21.15 -20.84 4.86
CA PHE A 480 -20.24 -21.92 4.52
C PHE A 480 -19.94 -22.80 5.73
N VAL A 481 -20.21 -24.10 5.60
CA VAL A 481 -19.86 -25.13 6.61
C VAL A 481 -18.97 -26.15 5.92
N PRO A 482 -17.76 -26.44 6.43
CA PRO A 482 -16.88 -27.47 5.87
C PRO A 482 -17.56 -28.85 5.80
N GLU A 483 -17.33 -29.63 4.71
CA GLU A 483 -18.00 -30.93 4.50
C GLU A 483 -17.71 -31.96 5.61
N GLU A 484 -16.63 -31.83 6.36
CA GLU A 484 -16.26 -32.76 7.44
C GLU A 484 -17.19 -32.71 8.65
N GLU A 485 -17.87 -31.60 8.92
CA GLU A 485 -18.84 -31.48 10.01
C GLU A 485 -20.22 -32.01 9.66
N THR A 486 -20.48 -32.34 8.38
CA THR A 486 -21.80 -32.84 7.93
C THR A 486 -21.98 -34.34 8.15
N GLN A 487 -20.98 -35.07 8.66
CA GLN A 487 -21.13 -36.50 9.00
C GLN A 487 -21.62 -36.68 10.44
N THR A 488 -22.84 -36.26 10.73
CA THR A 488 -23.57 -36.78 11.90
C THR A 488 -24.15 -38.17 11.55
N PRO A 489 -24.00 -39.17 12.44
CA PRO A 489 -24.57 -40.50 12.18
C PRO A 489 -26.10 -40.42 12.09
N ALA A 490 -26.63 -40.96 11.01
CA ALA A 490 -28.08 -41.15 10.85
C ALA A 490 -28.63 -42.05 11.95
N ASP A 491 -29.09 -41.46 13.06
CA ASP A 491 -30.01 -42.16 14.00
C ASP A 491 -31.33 -41.39 13.99
N GLY A 492 -32.30 -42.01 13.32
CA GLY A 492 -33.59 -41.41 13.06
C GLY A 492 -34.42 -41.23 14.30
N ARG A 493 -34.54 -39.96 14.78
CA ARG A 493 -35.64 -39.48 15.59
C ARG A 493 -35.98 -38.04 15.19
N SER A 494 -37.10 -37.91 14.46
CA SER A 494 -37.76 -36.65 14.22
C SER A 494 -38.27 -36.04 15.54
N TYR A 495 -37.79 -34.84 15.88
CA TYR A 495 -38.46 -34.00 16.88
C TYR A 495 -39.07 -32.80 16.13
N GLU A 496 -40.41 -32.72 16.22
CA GLU A 496 -41.20 -31.55 15.82
C GLU A 496 -40.79 -30.35 16.70
N THR A 497 -40.27 -29.31 16.06
CA THR A 497 -39.99 -28.04 16.74
C THR A 497 -41.23 -27.17 16.76
N ASN A 498 -41.85 -27.08 17.92
CA ASN A 498 -42.78 -26.02 18.26
C ASN A 498 -42.05 -24.68 18.36
N GLY A 499 -42.46 -23.71 17.53
CA GLY A 499 -41.92 -22.37 17.57
C GLY A 499 -42.13 -21.66 18.90
N GLN A 500 -41.04 -21.41 19.60
CA GLN A 500 -40.94 -20.36 20.61
C GLN A 500 -39.57 -19.66 20.42
N SER A 501 -39.64 -18.37 20.17
CA SER A 501 -38.47 -17.49 20.09
C SER A 501 -37.87 -17.41 21.50
N PHE A 502 -36.68 -17.93 21.68
CA PHE A 502 -35.86 -17.68 22.85
C PHE A 502 -34.89 -16.53 22.55
N GLY A 503 -35.00 -15.47 23.33
CA GLY A 503 -33.99 -14.41 23.37
C GLY A 503 -32.66 -14.97 23.94
N PRO A 504 -31.56 -14.26 23.72
CA PRO A 504 -30.21 -14.75 24.00
C PRO A 504 -30.07 -15.12 25.48
N VAL A 505 -29.68 -16.36 25.72
CA VAL A 505 -29.32 -16.84 27.07
C VAL A 505 -27.92 -16.29 27.41
N HIS A 506 -27.85 -15.32 28.29
CA HIS A 506 -26.60 -14.83 28.87
C HIS A 506 -25.86 -15.98 29.58
N ARG A 507 -24.88 -16.57 28.91
CA ARG A 507 -23.82 -17.32 29.59
C ARG A 507 -22.68 -16.34 29.89
N GLN A 508 -22.62 -15.84 31.13
CA GLN A 508 -21.42 -15.17 31.62
C GLN A 508 -20.27 -16.18 31.64
N GLN A 509 -19.42 -16.15 30.61
CA GLN A 509 -18.07 -16.67 30.71
C GLN A 509 -17.11 -15.47 30.63
N SER A 510 -16.29 -15.37 31.68
CA SER A 510 -15.30 -14.34 31.83
C SER A 510 -14.26 -14.44 30.68
N SER A 511 -14.26 -13.49 29.75
CA SER A 511 -13.09 -13.23 28.95
C SER A 511 -11.95 -12.86 29.89
N GLY A 512 -10.74 -13.37 29.64
CA GLY A 512 -9.57 -13.10 30.49
C GLY A 512 -9.09 -11.64 30.46
N LYS A 513 -9.77 -10.76 29.69
CA LYS A 513 -9.52 -9.32 29.63
C LYS A 513 -10.37 -8.61 30.68
N THR A 514 -9.77 -7.67 31.40
CA THR A 514 -10.47 -6.81 32.35
C THR A 514 -11.33 -5.78 31.62
N GLY A 515 -12.42 -5.31 32.22
CA GLY A 515 -13.28 -4.27 31.64
C GLY A 515 -12.50 -3.00 31.23
N TRP A 516 -11.38 -2.72 31.89
CA TRP A 516 -10.48 -1.61 31.58
C TRP A 516 -9.67 -1.84 30.30
N GLU A 517 -9.23 -3.07 30.03
CA GLU A 517 -8.51 -3.43 28.79
C GLU A 517 -9.44 -3.40 27.57
N LEU A 518 -10.70 -3.81 27.76
CA LEU A 518 -11.73 -3.70 26.73
C LEU A 518 -12.07 -2.22 26.41
N ASP A 519 -12.17 -1.38 27.46
CA ASP A 519 -12.37 0.06 27.30
C ASP A 519 -11.19 0.73 26.57
N GLN A 520 -9.95 0.30 26.85
CA GLN A 520 -8.78 0.84 26.16
C GLN A 520 -8.76 0.46 24.67
N GLU A 521 -9.13 -0.75 24.33
CA GLU A 521 -9.18 -1.20 22.94
C GLU A 521 -10.26 -0.46 22.15
N LEU A 522 -11.44 -0.28 22.74
CA LEU A 522 -12.51 0.55 22.16
C LEU A 522 -12.07 2.01 21.97
N GLN A 523 -11.35 2.58 22.94
CA GLN A 523 -10.81 3.94 22.84
C GLN A 523 -9.76 4.07 21.74
N GLN A 524 -8.88 3.08 21.57
CA GLN A 524 -7.88 3.09 20.52
C GLN A 524 -8.50 2.95 19.12
N ILE A 525 -9.54 2.11 18.98
CA ILE A 525 -10.32 1.98 17.75
C ILE A 525 -10.94 3.34 17.41
N TYR A 526 -11.55 4.00 18.40
CA TYR A 526 -12.19 5.30 18.21
C TYR A 526 -11.18 6.40 17.82
N ALA A 527 -10.02 6.41 18.48
CA ALA A 527 -8.95 7.37 18.17
C ALA A 527 -8.41 7.21 16.74
N ARG A 528 -8.28 5.97 16.27
CA ARG A 528 -7.81 5.67 14.93
C ARG A 528 -8.81 6.08 13.85
N GLU A 529 -10.10 5.81 14.07
CA GLU A 529 -11.16 6.11 13.10
C GLU A 529 -11.49 7.60 12.99
N PHE A 530 -11.37 8.34 14.08
CA PHE A 530 -11.76 9.74 14.14
C PHE A 530 -10.56 10.70 14.31
N GLY A 531 -9.33 10.19 14.19
CA GLY A 531 -8.10 11.00 14.23
C GLY A 531 -7.87 11.75 15.55
N MET A 532 -8.48 11.30 16.66
CA MET A 532 -8.35 11.94 17.96
C MET A 532 -7.24 11.28 18.80
N SER A 533 -6.35 12.10 19.38
CA SER A 533 -5.34 11.61 20.30
C SER A 533 -5.93 11.19 21.65
N ARG A 534 -5.21 10.38 22.41
CA ARG A 534 -5.60 9.96 23.76
C ARG A 534 -5.82 11.16 24.70
N GLU A 535 -5.00 12.20 24.56
CA GLU A 535 -5.11 13.44 25.35
C GLU A 535 -6.39 14.21 25.04
N ASP A 536 -6.81 14.23 23.77
CA ASP A 536 -8.04 14.90 23.35
C ASP A 536 -9.28 14.20 23.89
N MET A 537 -9.25 12.86 24.03
CA MET A 537 -10.36 12.10 24.62
C MET A 537 -10.46 12.29 26.13
N GLU A 538 -9.34 12.29 26.85
CA GLU A 538 -9.31 12.55 28.30
C GLU A 538 -9.78 13.98 28.59
N ASP A 539 -9.48 14.96 27.73
CA ASP A 539 -9.95 16.34 27.85
C ASP A 539 -11.44 16.47 27.51
N GLN A 540 -11.94 15.69 26.52
CA GLN A 540 -13.38 15.62 26.23
C GLN A 540 -14.19 14.99 27.38
N GLU A 541 -13.71 13.93 28.01
CA GLU A 541 -14.35 13.32 29.18
C GLU A 541 -14.34 14.26 30.39
N ARG A 542 -13.22 14.97 30.60
CA ARG A 542 -13.11 15.98 31.65
C ARG A 542 -14.10 17.14 31.44
N ARG A 543 -14.30 17.57 30.21
CA ARG A 543 -15.27 18.60 29.82
C ARG A 543 -16.72 18.10 29.94
N LYS A 544 -16.99 16.84 29.58
CA LYS A 544 -18.31 16.20 29.79
C LYS A 544 -18.66 16.08 31.27
N TRP A 545 -17.68 15.75 32.11
CA TRP A 545 -17.87 15.66 33.57
C TRP A 545 -18.11 17.03 34.22
N LEU A 546 -17.43 18.05 33.76
CA LEU A 546 -17.63 19.45 34.21
C LEU A 546 -18.99 20.01 33.75
N LYS A 547 -19.46 19.69 32.52
CA LYS A 547 -20.79 20.06 32.02
C LYS A 547 -21.93 19.36 32.76
N LYS A 548 -21.78 18.10 33.17
CA LYS A 548 -22.80 17.39 33.98
C LYS A 548 -23.08 18.02 35.34
N LYS A 549 -22.21 18.91 35.82
CA LYS A 549 -22.38 19.60 37.09
C LYS A 549 -23.11 20.96 36.96
N SER A 550 -23.30 21.48 35.76
CA SER A 550 -23.89 22.82 35.54
C SER A 550 -25.31 22.83 34.95
N ASP A 551 -25.80 21.74 34.39
CA ASP A 551 -27.11 21.72 33.72
C ASP A 551 -28.10 20.74 34.38
N ALA A 552 -28.86 21.24 35.34
CA ALA A 552 -30.15 20.68 35.70
C ALA A 552 -31.22 21.26 34.73
N PRO A 553 -32.00 20.43 33.97
CA PRO A 553 -32.93 20.93 33.01
C PRO A 553 -34.10 21.69 33.69
N LYS A 554 -34.31 22.95 33.31
CA LYS A 554 -35.56 23.64 33.57
C LYS A 554 -36.66 23.09 32.63
N PRO A 555 -37.89 22.81 33.13
CA PRO A 555 -38.96 22.26 32.30
C PRO A 555 -39.39 23.26 31.23
N ASN A 556 -39.38 22.83 29.94
CA ASN A 556 -39.92 23.60 28.82
C ASN A 556 -41.45 23.72 28.94
N VAL A 557 -41.93 24.92 29.23
CA VAL A 557 -43.37 25.23 29.16
C VAL A 557 -43.74 25.61 27.73
N VAL A 558 -44.45 24.70 27.04
CA VAL A 558 -45.00 24.96 25.70
C VAL A 558 -46.16 25.97 25.86
N LYS A 559 -46.06 27.15 25.21
CA LYS A 559 -47.11 28.13 25.14
C LYS A 559 -48.10 27.77 24.02
N TYR A 560 -49.39 27.84 24.31
CA TYR A 560 -50.45 27.58 23.32
C TYR A 560 -51.17 28.88 22.96
N ASP A 561 -51.66 28.97 21.70
CA ASP A 561 -52.46 30.10 21.24
C ASP A 561 -53.90 30.00 21.83
N LYS A 562 -54.70 31.08 21.64
CA LYS A 562 -56.11 31.11 22.12
C LYS A 562 -57.02 30.07 21.48
N LYS A 563 -56.54 29.26 20.52
CA LYS A 563 -57.24 28.18 19.84
C LYS A 563 -56.67 26.79 20.19
N GLY A 564 -55.70 26.72 21.14
CA GLY A 564 -55.16 25.45 21.62
C GLY A 564 -54.01 24.85 20.78
N ASN A 565 -53.43 25.58 19.81
CA ASN A 565 -52.30 25.11 19.01
C ASN A 565 -50.97 25.50 19.65
N PRO A 566 -49.95 24.64 19.65
CA PRO A 566 -48.64 24.95 20.19
C PRO A 566 -47.95 26.04 19.34
N ILE A 567 -47.50 27.10 19.98
CA ILE A 567 -46.67 28.13 19.35
C ILE A 567 -45.22 27.72 19.42
N TYR A 568 -44.67 27.36 18.26
CA TYR A 568 -43.23 27.17 18.12
C TYR A 568 -42.56 28.54 17.92
N PRO A 569 -41.50 28.89 18.68
CA PRO A 569 -40.77 30.12 18.40
C PRO A 569 -40.20 30.07 16.99
N ALA A 570 -40.32 31.17 16.25
CA ALA A 570 -39.66 31.31 14.94
C ALA A 570 -38.20 31.00 15.08
N LYS A 571 -37.62 30.14 14.24
CA LYS A 571 -36.16 29.94 14.19
C LYS A 571 -35.51 31.27 13.91
N GLU A 572 -34.68 31.75 14.83
CA GLU A 572 -33.80 32.91 14.57
C GLU A 572 -32.93 32.57 13.37
N PRO A 573 -32.66 33.55 12.47
CA PRO A 573 -31.75 33.31 11.35
C PRO A 573 -30.38 32.93 11.91
N GLN A 574 -29.87 31.78 11.51
CA GLN A 574 -28.54 31.32 11.87
C GLN A 574 -27.51 32.20 11.15
N GLU A 575 -26.60 32.82 11.89
CA GLU A 575 -25.47 33.50 11.32
C GLU A 575 -24.44 32.49 10.86
N GLU A 576 -24.14 32.46 9.53
CA GLU A 576 -23.08 31.63 8.94
C GLU A 576 -21.75 32.38 9.15
N TYR A 577 -20.75 31.67 9.68
CA TYR A 577 -19.36 32.17 9.83
C TYR A 577 -18.45 31.39 8.86
N LEU A 578 -17.57 32.10 8.15
CA LEU A 578 -16.49 31.50 7.36
C LEU A 578 -15.18 31.65 8.16
N ILE A 579 -14.56 30.52 8.50
CA ILE A 579 -13.23 30.49 9.15
C ILE A 579 -12.22 29.95 8.16
N VAL A 580 -11.11 30.67 7.97
CA VAL A 580 -10.12 30.39 6.92
C VAL A 580 -8.74 30.23 7.53
N ASP A 581 -8.05 29.12 7.26
CA ASP A 581 -6.62 29.00 7.47
C ASP A 581 -5.87 29.75 6.36
N GLY A 582 -5.25 30.88 6.73
CA GLY A 582 -4.65 31.77 5.74
C GLY A 582 -3.44 31.19 5.03
N TYR A 583 -2.58 30.43 5.72
CA TYR A 583 -1.41 29.84 5.07
C TYR A 583 -1.75 28.64 4.20
N ASN A 584 -2.69 27.81 4.60
CA ASN A 584 -3.14 26.71 3.77
C ASN A 584 -3.72 27.23 2.44
N ILE A 585 -4.51 28.31 2.47
CA ILE A 585 -5.00 28.92 1.22
C ILE A 585 -3.87 29.55 0.40
N ILE A 586 -2.92 30.27 1.03
CA ILE A 586 -1.79 30.88 0.31
C ILE A 586 -0.97 29.82 -0.40
N PHE A 587 -0.74 28.66 0.20
CA PHE A 587 0.06 27.60 -0.41
C PHE A 587 -0.75 26.75 -1.39
N ALA A 588 -2.06 26.64 -1.24
CA ALA A 588 -2.93 25.90 -2.16
C ALA A 588 -3.25 26.67 -3.45
N TRP A 589 -3.36 28.01 -3.39
CA TRP A 589 -3.70 28.79 -4.58
C TRP A 589 -2.45 29.21 -5.35
N LYS A 590 -2.36 28.82 -6.61
CA LYS A 590 -1.18 28.99 -7.46
C LYS A 590 -0.63 30.42 -7.46
N ASP A 591 -1.50 31.42 -7.66
CA ASP A 591 -1.09 32.83 -7.76
C ASP A 591 -0.58 33.39 -6.43
N LEU A 592 -1.16 32.93 -5.30
CA LEU A 592 -0.71 33.32 -3.96
C LEU A 592 0.57 32.56 -3.58
N ASN A 593 0.72 31.31 -3.98
CA ASN A 593 1.93 30.53 -3.75
C ASN A 593 3.12 31.11 -4.52
N GLU A 594 2.95 31.48 -5.79
CA GLU A 594 3.99 32.18 -6.55
C GLU A 594 4.40 33.51 -5.89
N LEU A 595 3.43 34.27 -5.41
CA LEU A 595 3.69 35.53 -4.70
C LEU A 595 4.38 35.31 -3.36
N SER A 596 4.01 34.26 -2.61
CA SER A 596 4.59 33.92 -1.31
C SER A 596 6.08 33.58 -1.38
N ARG A 597 6.54 33.01 -2.52
CA ARG A 597 7.96 32.74 -2.77
C ARG A 597 8.81 34.02 -2.92
N VAL A 598 8.19 35.11 -3.34
CA VAL A 598 8.84 36.42 -3.47
C VAL A 598 8.70 37.20 -2.15
N ASN A 599 7.49 37.31 -1.64
CA ASN A 599 7.19 37.98 -0.39
C ASN A 599 5.90 37.44 0.24
N ILE A 600 6.04 36.80 1.40
CA ILE A 600 4.93 36.19 2.13
C ILE A 600 3.93 37.23 2.68
N ASP A 601 4.39 38.41 3.01
CA ASP A 601 3.53 39.51 3.52
C ASP A 601 2.62 40.03 2.39
N SER A 602 3.15 40.19 1.18
CA SER A 602 2.35 40.53 0.00
C SER A 602 1.32 39.46 -0.40
N ALA A 603 1.65 38.20 -0.18
CA ALA A 603 0.69 37.11 -0.42
C ALA A 603 -0.44 37.13 0.63
N ARG A 604 -0.13 37.46 1.89
CA ARG A 604 -1.15 37.64 2.94
C ARG A 604 -2.09 38.79 2.63
N ASP A 605 -1.53 39.95 2.28
CA ASP A 605 -2.33 41.15 1.96
C ASP A 605 -3.28 40.85 0.77
N LYS A 606 -2.76 40.20 -0.28
CA LYS A 606 -3.58 39.82 -1.43
C LYS A 606 -4.69 38.82 -1.08
N LEU A 607 -4.42 37.85 -0.19
CA LEU A 607 -5.45 36.92 0.32
C LEU A 607 -6.52 37.67 1.10
N LEU A 608 -6.10 38.60 1.99
CA LEU A 608 -7.02 39.40 2.80
C LEU A 608 -7.92 40.29 1.93
N ASP A 609 -7.39 40.90 0.86
CA ASP A 609 -8.18 41.65 -0.11
C ASP A 609 -9.25 40.78 -0.80
N ILE A 610 -8.87 39.57 -1.23
CA ILE A 610 -9.81 38.64 -1.86
C ILE A 610 -10.93 38.23 -0.89
N LEU A 611 -10.59 37.92 0.36
CA LEU A 611 -11.56 37.49 1.37
C LEU A 611 -12.44 38.67 1.84
N SER A 612 -11.90 39.88 1.88
CA SER A 612 -12.67 41.11 2.17
C SER A 612 -13.75 41.35 1.11
N ASN A 613 -13.41 41.21 -0.17
CA ASN A 613 -14.38 41.27 -1.27
C ASN A 613 -15.42 40.14 -1.19
N TYR A 614 -15.00 38.92 -0.84
CA TYR A 614 -15.91 37.79 -0.66
C TYR A 614 -16.90 38.03 0.48
N GLN A 615 -16.44 38.55 1.63
CA GLN A 615 -17.30 38.89 2.76
C GLN A 615 -18.33 39.95 2.35
N GLY A 616 -17.93 40.99 1.63
CA GLY A 616 -18.83 42.00 1.10
C GLY A 616 -19.92 41.46 0.19
N TYR A 617 -19.56 40.44 -0.66
CA TYR A 617 -20.49 39.80 -1.56
C TYR A 617 -21.47 38.84 -0.84
N LYS A 618 -20.96 37.97 0.07
CA LYS A 618 -21.76 36.96 0.79
C LYS A 618 -22.47 37.47 2.02
N ASN A 619 -22.05 38.63 2.57
CA ASN A 619 -22.56 39.21 3.80
C ASN A 619 -22.51 38.24 5.00
N CYS A 620 -21.45 37.41 5.09
CA CYS A 620 -21.18 36.52 6.20
C CYS A 620 -19.88 36.95 6.92
N PRO A 621 -19.80 36.92 8.25
CA PRO A 621 -18.57 37.21 8.97
C PRO A 621 -17.44 36.24 8.58
N VAL A 622 -16.23 36.76 8.32
CA VAL A 622 -15.07 35.99 7.95
C VAL A 622 -13.96 36.16 8.97
N LEU A 623 -13.44 35.08 9.49
CA LEU A 623 -12.30 35.00 10.39
C LEU A 623 -11.12 34.32 9.68
N VAL A 624 -10.00 35.03 9.54
CA VAL A 624 -8.79 34.51 8.94
C VAL A 624 -7.75 34.23 10.01
N VAL A 625 -7.22 33.05 10.05
CA VAL A 625 -6.24 32.58 11.04
C VAL A 625 -4.89 32.34 10.35
N PHE A 626 -3.82 32.89 10.92
CA PHE A 626 -2.45 32.69 10.48
C PHE A 626 -1.59 32.11 11.59
N ASP A 627 -0.77 31.10 11.29
CA ASP A 627 0.21 30.56 12.21
C ASP A 627 1.33 31.55 12.54
N ALA A 628 1.67 31.69 13.82
CA ALA A 628 2.81 32.49 14.28
C ALA A 628 4.17 31.84 14.11
N TYR A 629 4.30 30.79 13.30
CA TYR A 629 5.42 29.84 13.18
C TYR A 629 6.83 30.41 12.99
N LYS A 630 7.01 31.70 12.71
CA LYS A 630 8.35 32.28 12.42
C LYS A 630 8.79 33.47 13.30
N ARG A 631 8.04 33.81 14.34
CA ARG A 631 8.47 34.89 15.30
C ARG A 631 8.57 34.31 16.71
N LYS A 632 9.81 34.24 17.23
CA LYS A 632 10.03 33.91 18.64
C LYS A 632 9.31 34.92 19.52
N GLU A 633 8.47 34.40 20.46
CA GLU A 633 7.73 35.19 21.48
C GLU A 633 6.62 36.11 20.94
N HIS A 634 5.64 35.58 20.21
CA HIS A 634 4.44 36.34 19.88
C HIS A 634 3.27 35.91 20.80
N PRO A 635 2.67 36.84 21.58
CA PRO A 635 1.60 36.53 22.54
C PRO A 635 0.24 36.25 21.88
N GLY A 636 0.18 36.12 20.55
CA GLY A 636 -1.05 36.11 19.77
C GLY A 636 -1.60 37.51 19.54
N ALA A 637 -2.04 37.84 18.33
CA ALA A 637 -2.62 39.14 18.00
C ALA A 637 -3.95 38.95 17.25
N LYS A 638 -4.97 39.69 17.66
CA LYS A 638 -6.19 39.88 16.89
C LYS A 638 -6.15 41.26 16.24
N SER A 639 -6.39 41.34 14.97
CA SER A 639 -6.47 42.59 14.20
C SER A 639 -7.68 42.58 13.29
N LYS A 640 -8.12 43.77 12.86
CA LYS A 640 -9.12 43.89 11.79
C LYS A 640 -8.44 44.34 10.51
N TYR A 641 -8.76 43.70 9.42
CA TYR A 641 -8.37 44.12 8.08
C TYR A 641 -9.64 44.40 7.28
N HIS A 642 -9.94 45.69 7.07
CA HIS A 642 -11.23 46.14 6.51
C HIS A 642 -12.42 45.57 7.30
N ASN A 643 -13.19 44.69 6.69
CA ASN A 643 -14.35 44.00 7.27
C ASN A 643 -14.00 42.62 7.86
N LEU A 644 -12.73 42.12 7.72
CA LEU A 644 -12.29 40.82 8.20
C LEU A 644 -11.78 40.87 9.64
N ASP A 645 -12.02 39.82 10.40
CA ASP A 645 -11.29 39.56 11.63
C ASP A 645 -10.07 38.67 11.32
N VAL A 646 -8.87 39.11 11.67
CA VAL A 646 -7.60 38.42 11.43
C VAL A 646 -6.96 38.05 12.74
N VAL A 647 -6.58 36.78 12.90
CA VAL A 647 -5.93 36.27 14.10
C VAL A 647 -4.58 35.66 13.74
N TYR A 648 -3.56 36.00 14.49
CA TYR A 648 -2.27 35.34 14.52
C TYR A 648 -2.20 34.48 15.77
N THR A 649 -1.93 33.17 15.62
CA THR A 649 -1.89 32.24 16.75
C THR A 649 -0.72 32.51 17.69
N LYS A 650 -0.73 31.93 18.88
CA LYS A 650 0.42 31.96 19.81
C LYS A 650 1.52 31.04 19.29
N THR A 651 2.74 31.22 19.80
CA THR A 651 3.93 30.46 19.39
C THR A 651 3.76 28.92 19.52
N ASP A 652 2.93 28.49 20.47
CA ASP A 652 2.69 27.07 20.78
C ASP A 652 1.30 26.58 20.31
N GLU A 653 0.61 27.32 19.45
CA GLU A 653 -0.72 26.99 18.95
C GLU A 653 -0.75 27.08 17.43
N THR A 654 -1.12 25.99 16.77
CA THR A 654 -1.29 25.95 15.31
C THR A 654 -2.61 26.61 14.88
N ALA A 655 -2.70 27.04 13.61
CA ALA A 655 -3.95 27.58 13.06
C ALA A 655 -5.09 26.57 13.16
N ASP A 656 -4.82 25.29 12.88
CA ASP A 656 -5.80 24.20 12.99
C ASP A 656 -6.35 24.08 14.42
N ALA A 657 -5.49 24.02 15.43
CA ALA A 657 -5.90 23.94 16.83
C ALA A 657 -6.73 25.16 17.28
N PHE A 658 -6.37 26.36 16.79
CA PHE A 658 -7.13 27.57 17.04
C PHE A 658 -8.50 27.53 16.36
N ILE A 659 -8.58 27.08 15.11
CA ILE A 659 -9.82 26.96 14.32
C ILE A 659 -10.74 25.95 15.00
N GLU A 660 -10.26 24.76 15.34
CA GLU A 660 -11.05 23.75 16.05
C GLU A 660 -11.63 24.27 17.35
N ARG A 661 -10.82 24.95 18.18
CA ARG A 661 -11.30 25.55 19.42
C ARG A 661 -12.35 26.61 19.15
N THR A 662 -12.14 27.48 18.15
CA THR A 662 -13.08 28.55 17.81
C THR A 662 -14.38 28.02 17.26
N VAL A 663 -14.34 26.98 16.40
CA VAL A 663 -15.51 26.26 15.93
C VAL A 663 -16.25 25.60 17.09
N HIS A 664 -15.55 25.01 18.05
CA HIS A 664 -16.17 24.49 19.28
C HIS A 664 -16.80 25.58 20.16
N GLU A 665 -16.18 26.74 20.27
CA GLU A 665 -16.73 27.87 21.02
C GLU A 665 -17.96 28.49 20.31
N LEU A 666 -17.92 28.53 18.97
CA LEU A 666 -19.04 28.99 18.13
C LEU A 666 -20.11 27.91 17.92
N SER A 667 -19.75 26.61 17.94
CA SER A 667 -20.63 25.46 17.65
C SER A 667 -21.46 24.99 18.85
N LEU A 668 -21.68 25.80 19.81
CA LEU A 668 -22.97 25.69 20.50
C LEU A 668 -24.15 25.84 19.50
N ILE A 669 -23.84 26.07 18.21
CA ILE A 669 -24.79 26.21 17.09
C ILE A 669 -24.17 25.56 15.83
N HIS A 670 -24.51 24.29 15.57
CA HIS A 670 -24.35 23.48 14.32
C HIS A 670 -23.03 23.55 13.52
N ILE A 671 -22.36 22.38 13.47
CA ILE A 671 -21.25 22.04 12.55
C ILE A 671 -21.85 21.77 11.16
N SER A 672 -21.42 22.51 10.14
CA SER A 672 -21.45 22.06 8.75
C SER A 672 -19.98 21.83 8.32
N GLU A 673 -19.73 20.65 7.73
CA GLU A 673 -18.42 20.26 7.20
C GLU A 673 -17.80 21.33 6.28
N PRO A 674 -16.45 21.40 6.19
CA PRO A 674 -15.78 22.31 5.28
C PRO A 674 -16.12 21.92 3.83
N THR A 675 -17.08 22.59 3.24
CA THR A 675 -17.31 22.50 1.81
C THR A 675 -16.09 22.98 1.08
N ARG A 676 -15.39 22.10 0.37
CA ARG A 676 -14.40 22.43 -0.65
C ARG A 676 -15.07 23.45 -1.59
N LEU A 677 -14.57 24.67 -1.58
CA LEU A 677 -14.93 25.68 -2.58
C LEU A 677 -14.45 25.18 -3.94
N GLY A 678 -15.32 24.42 -4.62
CA GLY A 678 -15.12 24.08 -6.03
C GLY A 678 -15.17 25.38 -6.85
N MET A 679 -14.09 25.66 -7.54
CA MET A 679 -14.09 26.67 -8.60
C MET A 679 -14.87 26.19 -9.82
#